data_a96072c03b579104fd6fde29636ba893
#
_entry.id   a96072c03b579104fd6fde29636ba893
#
_cell.length_a   1.000
_cell.length_b   1.000
_cell.length_c   1.000
_cell.angle_alpha   90.00
_cell.angle_beta   90.00
_cell.angle_gamma   90.00
#
_symmetry.space_group_name_H-M   'P 1'
#
loop_
_entity.id
_entity.type
_entity.pdbx_description
1 polymer ?
#
loop_
_entity_poly.entity_id
_entity_poly.type
_entity_poly.pdbx_seq_one_letter_code
_entity_poly.pdbx_strand_id
1 'polypeptide(L)'
;MAREYSLEKTRNIGIMAHIDAGKTTTTERILFYTGVNHKIGEVHDGAATMDWMVQEQERGITITSAATTCHWKDHRINIIDTPGHVDFTVEVERSLRVLDGSVAILTARGGVEPQTETVWRQAEKYNVPRMAYVNKMDITGADFYNVITMMRERLNANAVAIQLPIGAEDTFQGIVDLVKMEAIVYEDDLGKVEDEVAIPDDMKDQAEEYREILMEALSELDDDFMEKYLGGEDISEEEIKRVIRSGTVECKLTPVTCGTSYRNKGVQPLLDAIVDYMPAPTDIPPITGINPETGEEDHRPSSDEAPFSALAFKIMTDPFVGKLAFFRVYSGILEGGSYVYNSTKGKKERIGRILQMHANNRKEIDKVYSGDIAAAVGLKDTTTGDTLCDEAHPIILESMVFPDPVISVAVEPSTKNDQEKMGIALQKLAEEDPTFRVHTDQETGQTIISGMGELHLQIIVDRMLREFKVDCKVGEPQVAYRETIRKTVEAEGKFVRQSGGHGQYGHCWLRLEPQEPGEGFAFENKVVGGAIPKEFIKPIEDGVKQAMEGGVVAGYPVVDVKVTVFDGSFHEVDSSEAAFKIAGSMAFKNGAEKADPVLLEPYVKVEVIVPEDYMGDVIGDLNSRRGRIDGMEPRNGSQVINGFVPLSEMFGYSTDLRSKTQGRGNYSMEVSYYDEVPKNIADKIVAKNKGE
;
A
#
# COMPACT_ATOMS: atom_id res chain seq x y z
N MET A 1 -6.06 -8.97 34.48
CA MET A 1 -5.10 -10.10 34.33
C MET A 1 -3.80 -9.53 33.84
N ALA A 2 -2.68 -10.13 34.23
CA ALA A 2 -1.39 -9.74 33.68
C ALA A 2 -1.35 -10.10 32.18
N ARG A 3 -0.50 -9.43 31.42
CA ARG A 3 -0.20 -9.71 30.01
C ARG A 3 0.26 -11.17 29.84
N GLU A 4 -0.26 -11.87 28.85
CA GLU A 4 0.09 -13.28 28.60
C GLU A 4 1.50 -13.45 28.06
N TYR A 5 1.90 -12.57 27.12
CA TYR A 5 3.25 -12.53 26.52
C TYR A 5 3.87 -11.15 26.72
N SER A 6 5.15 -11.09 27.07
CA SER A 6 5.87 -9.82 27.19
C SER A 6 6.02 -9.14 25.82
N LEU A 7 6.27 -7.83 25.81
CA LEU A 7 6.53 -7.08 24.59
C LEU A 7 7.70 -7.66 23.78
N GLU A 8 8.75 -8.06 24.47
CA GLU A 8 9.95 -8.68 23.87
C GLU A 8 9.65 -10.00 23.15
N LYS A 9 8.61 -10.73 23.60
CA LYS A 9 8.15 -11.98 23.00
C LYS A 9 7.00 -11.80 22.00
N THR A 10 6.73 -10.58 21.57
CA THR A 10 5.73 -10.26 20.56
C THR A 10 6.41 -9.94 19.23
N ARG A 11 5.84 -10.42 18.12
CA ARG A 11 6.27 -10.12 16.76
C ARG A 11 5.05 -9.65 15.95
N ASN A 12 5.15 -8.49 15.34
CA ASN A 12 4.12 -7.96 14.43
C ASN A 12 4.71 -7.94 13.02
N ILE A 13 4.35 -8.92 12.23
CA ILE A 13 4.95 -9.12 10.90
C ILE A 13 3.92 -9.05 9.79
N GLY A 14 4.35 -8.51 8.64
CA GLY A 14 3.64 -8.59 7.39
C GLY A 14 4.24 -9.67 6.48
N ILE A 15 3.39 -10.33 5.73
CA ILE A 15 3.83 -11.21 4.66
C ILE A 15 3.56 -10.51 3.35
N MET A 16 4.62 -10.19 2.61
CA MET A 16 4.57 -9.52 1.33
C MET A 16 5.14 -10.41 0.22
N ALA A 17 4.52 -10.40 -0.94
CA ALA A 17 4.92 -11.25 -2.05
C ALA A 17 4.36 -10.74 -3.37
N HIS A 18 5.01 -11.13 -4.47
CA HIS A 18 4.42 -11.08 -5.79
C HIS A 18 3.23 -12.06 -5.91
N ILE A 19 2.34 -11.83 -6.88
CA ILE A 19 1.26 -12.76 -7.22
C ILE A 19 1.86 -14.15 -7.51
N ASP A 20 1.20 -15.19 -7.01
CA ASP A 20 1.62 -16.58 -7.16
C ASP A 20 2.97 -16.95 -6.52
N ALA A 21 3.60 -16.08 -5.73
CA ALA A 21 4.82 -16.45 -4.99
C ALA A 21 4.57 -17.49 -3.87
N GLY A 22 3.32 -17.77 -3.56
CA GLY A 22 2.91 -18.72 -2.52
C GLY A 22 2.71 -18.09 -1.15
N LYS A 23 2.34 -16.81 -1.11
CA LYS A 23 2.08 -16.05 0.11
C LYS A 23 1.02 -16.73 0.99
N THR A 24 -0.20 -16.89 0.49
CA THR A 24 -1.30 -17.50 1.22
C THR A 24 -0.97 -18.95 1.62
N THR A 25 -0.33 -19.72 0.74
CA THR A 25 0.14 -21.08 1.05
C THR A 25 1.10 -21.07 2.23
N THR A 26 2.07 -20.16 2.26
CA THR A 26 3.03 -20.05 3.37
C THR A 26 2.34 -19.66 4.67
N THR A 27 1.42 -18.70 4.63
CA THR A 27 0.63 -18.29 5.81
C THR A 27 -0.21 -19.45 6.34
N GLU A 28 -0.89 -20.20 5.48
CA GLU A 28 -1.67 -21.38 5.88
C GLU A 28 -0.78 -22.47 6.53
N ARG A 29 0.46 -22.67 6.04
CA ARG A 29 1.41 -23.61 6.68
C ARG A 29 1.88 -23.10 8.04
N ILE A 30 2.13 -21.81 8.18
CA ILE A 30 2.43 -21.20 9.48
C ILE A 30 1.29 -21.45 10.46
N LEU A 31 0.02 -21.22 10.06
CA LEU A 31 -1.15 -21.46 10.90
C LEU A 31 -1.34 -22.94 11.26
N PHE A 32 -0.99 -23.84 10.37
CA PHE A 32 -1.02 -25.27 10.62
C PHE A 32 0.03 -25.70 11.64
N TYR A 33 1.31 -25.33 11.46
CA TYR A 33 2.39 -25.72 12.39
C TYR A 33 2.25 -25.08 13.77
N THR A 34 1.66 -23.90 13.85
CA THR A 34 1.37 -23.22 15.12
C THR A 34 0.09 -23.72 15.81
N GLY A 35 -0.62 -24.68 15.18
CA GLY A 35 -1.82 -25.32 15.76
C GLY A 35 -3.08 -24.47 15.71
N VAL A 36 -3.07 -23.33 15.01
CA VAL A 36 -4.27 -22.49 14.81
C VAL A 36 -5.25 -23.21 13.88
N ASN A 37 -4.75 -23.83 12.81
CA ASN A 37 -5.51 -24.66 11.89
C ASN A 37 -5.23 -26.14 12.14
N HIS A 38 -6.30 -26.95 12.19
CA HIS A 38 -6.17 -28.42 12.36
C HIS A 38 -5.99 -29.17 11.04
N LYS A 39 -6.25 -28.51 9.91
CA LYS A 39 -6.09 -29.04 8.55
C LYS A 39 -5.33 -28.04 7.71
N ILE A 40 -4.56 -28.55 6.77
CA ILE A 40 -3.89 -27.73 5.76
C ILE A 40 -4.97 -27.21 4.80
N GLY A 41 -5.14 -25.88 4.72
CA GLY A 41 -5.97 -25.22 3.72
C GLY A 41 -5.23 -25.11 2.39
N GLU A 42 -5.83 -25.61 1.30
CA GLU A 42 -5.28 -25.43 -0.04
C GLU A 42 -5.98 -24.27 -0.75
N VAL A 43 -5.17 -23.36 -1.30
CA VAL A 43 -5.66 -22.14 -1.99
C VAL A 43 -6.49 -22.54 -3.22
N HIS A 44 -6.03 -23.55 -3.98
CA HIS A 44 -6.72 -24.02 -5.19
C HIS A 44 -8.09 -24.64 -4.92
N ASP A 45 -8.30 -25.16 -3.72
CA ASP A 45 -9.59 -25.73 -3.31
C ASP A 45 -10.52 -24.70 -2.64
N GLY A 46 -10.10 -23.43 -2.54
CA GLY A 46 -10.84 -22.37 -1.85
C GLY A 46 -10.97 -22.61 -0.33
N ALA A 47 -10.07 -23.42 0.25
CA ALA A 47 -10.10 -23.83 1.65
C ALA A 47 -9.14 -23.01 2.54
N ALA A 48 -8.48 -21.99 1.99
CA ALA A 48 -7.55 -21.13 2.72
C ALA A 48 -8.31 -20.25 3.74
N THR A 49 -7.83 -20.21 4.97
CA THR A 49 -8.46 -19.49 6.08
C THR A 49 -8.27 -17.97 5.92
N MET A 50 -7.13 -17.55 5.37
CA MET A 50 -6.79 -16.13 5.22
C MET A 50 -7.52 -15.48 4.05
N ASP A 51 -7.74 -16.20 2.95
CA ASP A 51 -8.54 -15.73 1.82
C ASP A 51 -10.03 -16.03 2.10
N TRP A 52 -10.64 -15.24 2.97
CA TRP A 52 -12.00 -15.48 3.47
C TRP A 52 -13.11 -14.92 2.57
N MET A 53 -12.78 -13.99 1.67
CA MET A 53 -13.74 -13.45 0.71
C MET A 53 -13.98 -14.43 -0.43
N VAL A 54 -15.23 -14.55 -0.88
CA VAL A 54 -15.57 -15.40 -2.02
C VAL A 54 -14.78 -15.00 -3.28
N GLN A 55 -14.56 -13.69 -3.47
CA GLN A 55 -13.80 -13.13 -4.57
C GLN A 55 -12.32 -13.53 -4.53
N GLU A 56 -11.72 -13.60 -3.34
CA GLU A 56 -10.36 -14.10 -3.14
C GLU A 56 -10.24 -15.58 -3.51
N GLN A 57 -11.18 -16.38 -3.02
CA GLN A 57 -11.22 -17.81 -3.27
C GLN A 57 -11.44 -18.17 -4.74
N GLU A 58 -12.38 -17.48 -5.42
CA GLU A 58 -12.67 -17.69 -6.83
C GLU A 58 -11.51 -17.27 -7.76
N ARG A 59 -10.74 -16.25 -7.36
CA ARG A 59 -9.65 -15.69 -8.18
C ARG A 59 -8.27 -16.20 -7.79
N GLY A 60 -8.15 -16.82 -6.62
CA GLY A 60 -6.86 -17.28 -6.07
C GLY A 60 -5.89 -16.14 -5.71
N ILE A 61 -6.40 -14.95 -5.42
CA ILE A 61 -5.61 -13.78 -5.06
C ILE A 61 -6.11 -13.16 -3.76
N THR A 62 -5.22 -12.68 -2.92
CA THR A 62 -5.58 -11.88 -1.75
C THR A 62 -5.94 -10.47 -2.17
N ILE A 63 -7.10 -9.98 -1.76
CA ILE A 63 -7.66 -8.66 -2.09
C ILE A 63 -7.53 -7.74 -0.88
N THR A 64 -7.94 -8.22 0.29
CA THR A 64 -7.88 -7.45 1.53
C THR A 64 -6.87 -8.04 2.50
N SER A 65 -6.17 -7.18 3.23
CA SER A 65 -5.27 -7.66 4.29
C SER A 65 -6.08 -8.36 5.39
N ALA A 66 -5.61 -9.52 5.82
CA ALA A 66 -6.19 -10.28 6.92
C ALA A 66 -5.20 -10.37 8.07
N ALA A 67 -5.68 -10.15 9.30
CA ALA A 67 -4.87 -10.26 10.49
C ALA A 67 -5.15 -11.57 11.22
N THR A 68 -4.11 -12.22 11.69
CA THR A 68 -4.21 -13.42 12.51
C THR A 68 -3.13 -13.43 13.58
N THR A 69 -3.36 -14.19 14.65
CA THR A 69 -2.39 -14.36 15.73
C THR A 69 -2.09 -15.83 15.89
N CYS A 70 -0.82 -16.17 15.99
CA CYS A 70 -0.36 -17.52 16.28
C CYS A 70 0.78 -17.49 17.33
N HIS A 71 1.20 -18.67 17.79
CA HIS A 71 2.18 -18.82 18.84
C HIS A 71 3.27 -19.82 18.43
N TRP A 72 4.54 -19.45 18.62
CA TRP A 72 5.66 -20.30 18.32
C TRP A 72 6.79 -20.09 19.32
N LYS A 73 7.35 -21.18 19.89
CA LYS A 73 8.47 -21.14 20.86
C LYS A 73 8.30 -20.03 21.94
N ASP A 74 7.16 -20.03 22.62
CA ASP A 74 6.84 -19.06 23.68
C ASP A 74 6.81 -17.59 23.22
N HIS A 75 6.58 -17.37 21.89
CA HIS A 75 6.36 -16.05 21.30
C HIS A 75 4.96 -15.96 20.71
N ARG A 76 4.40 -14.76 20.77
CA ARG A 76 3.17 -14.38 20.09
C ARG A 76 3.55 -13.72 18.75
N ILE A 77 3.01 -14.22 17.66
CA ILE A 77 3.24 -13.69 16.33
C ILE A 77 1.89 -13.20 15.77
N ASN A 78 1.78 -11.89 15.55
CA ASN A 78 0.67 -11.29 14.83
C ASN A 78 1.10 -11.17 13.38
N ILE A 79 0.32 -11.76 12.48
CA ILE A 79 0.60 -11.79 11.04
C ILE A 79 -0.47 -10.96 10.35
N ILE A 80 -0.05 -10.02 9.52
CA ILE A 80 -0.91 -9.35 8.54
C ILE A 80 -0.52 -9.86 7.15
N ASP A 81 -1.46 -10.60 6.54
CA ASP A 81 -1.33 -11.06 5.18
C ASP A 81 -1.74 -9.94 4.23
N THR A 82 -0.83 -9.49 3.36
CA THR A 82 -1.05 -8.33 2.49
C THR A 82 -1.35 -8.75 1.05
N PRO A 83 -2.17 -8.00 0.29
CA PRO A 83 -2.37 -8.26 -1.13
C PRO A 83 -1.07 -8.21 -1.93
N GLY A 84 -0.98 -9.02 -2.99
CA GLY A 84 0.16 -8.99 -3.92
C GLY A 84 -0.12 -8.22 -5.22
N HIS A 85 -1.36 -7.75 -5.46
CA HIS A 85 -1.75 -7.10 -6.70
C HIS A 85 -1.61 -5.57 -6.63
N VAL A 86 -1.15 -4.96 -7.72
CA VAL A 86 -0.90 -3.51 -7.80
C VAL A 86 -2.13 -2.64 -7.52
N ASP A 87 -3.32 -3.09 -7.88
CA ASP A 87 -4.57 -2.35 -7.60
C ASP A 87 -4.86 -2.22 -6.10
N PHE A 88 -4.19 -3.03 -5.26
CA PHE A 88 -4.36 -3.06 -3.80
C PHE A 88 -3.10 -2.63 -3.04
N THR A 89 -2.18 -1.91 -3.67
CA THR A 89 -0.94 -1.41 -3.03
C THR A 89 -1.19 -0.57 -1.80
N VAL A 90 -2.33 0.10 -1.72
CA VAL A 90 -2.74 0.88 -0.54
C VAL A 90 -3.03 -0.01 0.66
N GLU A 91 -3.58 -1.20 0.46
CA GLU A 91 -3.73 -2.19 1.54
C GLU A 91 -2.36 -2.62 2.08
N VAL A 92 -1.37 -2.78 1.20
CA VAL A 92 0.01 -3.07 1.58
C VAL A 92 0.61 -1.93 2.39
N GLU A 93 0.47 -0.70 1.91
CA GLU A 93 1.01 0.51 2.57
C GLU A 93 0.39 0.71 3.96
N ARG A 94 -0.93 0.56 4.08
CA ARG A 94 -1.62 0.59 5.39
C ARG A 94 -1.09 -0.45 6.36
N SER A 95 -0.86 -1.65 5.88
CA SER A 95 -0.34 -2.76 6.68
C SER A 95 1.10 -2.52 7.10
N LEU A 96 1.98 -2.12 6.18
CA LEU A 96 3.39 -1.83 6.46
C LEU A 96 3.56 -0.73 7.52
N ARG A 97 2.65 0.24 7.57
CA ARG A 97 2.69 1.35 8.54
C ARG A 97 2.52 0.89 9.99
N VAL A 98 1.87 -0.24 10.21
CA VAL A 98 1.56 -0.76 11.55
C VAL A 98 2.35 -2.01 11.93
N LEU A 99 3.25 -2.46 11.05
CA LEU A 99 4.10 -3.62 11.28
C LEU A 99 5.46 -3.23 11.83
N ASP A 100 6.04 -4.13 12.61
CA ASP A 100 7.40 -3.98 13.12
C ASP A 100 8.42 -4.60 12.15
N GLY A 101 8.00 -5.57 11.34
CA GLY A 101 8.83 -6.21 10.36
C GLY A 101 8.02 -6.90 9.27
N SER A 102 8.69 -7.35 8.21
CA SER A 102 8.05 -8.04 7.09
C SER A 102 8.87 -9.20 6.56
N VAL A 103 8.17 -10.22 6.07
CA VAL A 103 8.75 -11.37 5.38
C VAL A 103 8.40 -11.27 3.90
N ALA A 104 9.43 -11.10 3.07
CA ALA A 104 9.28 -11.08 1.62
C ALA A 104 9.36 -12.50 1.06
N ILE A 105 8.29 -12.99 0.47
CA ILE A 105 8.27 -14.30 -0.18
C ILE A 105 8.61 -14.10 -1.66
N LEU A 106 9.69 -14.74 -2.09
CA LEU A 106 10.19 -14.72 -3.45
C LEU A 106 10.08 -16.12 -4.06
N THR A 107 9.78 -16.22 -5.35
CA THR A 107 9.83 -17.53 -6.01
C THR A 107 11.27 -17.90 -6.38
N ALA A 108 11.68 -19.14 -6.17
CA ALA A 108 13.02 -19.62 -6.51
C ALA A 108 13.31 -19.51 -8.03
N ARG A 109 12.29 -19.48 -8.87
CA ARG A 109 12.41 -19.34 -10.32
C ARG A 109 12.36 -17.87 -10.78
N GLY A 110 11.40 -17.09 -10.30
CA GLY A 110 11.15 -15.71 -10.74
C GLY A 110 12.04 -14.69 -10.02
N GLY A 111 12.43 -14.99 -8.79
CA GLY A 111 13.22 -14.08 -7.95
C GLY A 111 12.51 -12.77 -7.68
N VAL A 112 13.20 -11.68 -7.97
CA VAL A 112 12.66 -10.32 -7.81
C VAL A 112 11.84 -9.95 -9.04
N GLU A 113 10.54 -9.78 -8.82
CA GLU A 113 9.56 -9.38 -9.83
C GLU A 113 9.10 -7.95 -9.59
N PRO A 114 8.45 -7.26 -10.56
CA PRO A 114 8.13 -5.82 -10.44
C PRO A 114 7.28 -5.46 -9.22
N GLN A 115 6.32 -6.33 -8.89
CA GLN A 115 5.50 -6.12 -7.69
C GLN A 115 6.32 -6.26 -6.41
N THR A 116 7.31 -7.15 -6.41
CA THR A 116 8.28 -7.26 -5.32
C THR A 116 9.04 -5.95 -5.14
N GLU A 117 9.51 -5.34 -6.22
CA GLU A 117 10.20 -4.05 -6.17
C GLU A 117 9.32 -2.94 -5.59
N THR A 118 8.05 -2.89 -6.00
CA THR A 118 7.09 -1.90 -5.50
C THR A 118 6.86 -2.04 -4.00
N VAL A 119 6.54 -3.25 -3.55
CA VAL A 119 6.29 -3.51 -2.11
C VAL A 119 7.56 -3.33 -1.29
N TRP A 120 8.71 -3.70 -1.84
CA TRP A 120 10.01 -3.50 -1.20
C TRP A 120 10.31 -2.03 -0.97
N ARG A 121 10.12 -1.16 -1.98
CA ARG A 121 10.28 0.30 -1.84
C ARG A 121 9.31 0.90 -0.82
N GLN A 122 8.08 0.40 -0.76
CA GLN A 122 7.12 0.82 0.28
C GLN A 122 7.62 0.46 1.68
N ALA A 123 8.15 -0.75 1.87
CA ALA A 123 8.75 -1.15 3.14
C ALA A 123 10.00 -0.31 3.49
N GLU A 124 10.81 0.09 2.50
CA GLU A 124 11.94 1.02 2.69
C GLU A 124 11.48 2.42 3.13
N LYS A 125 10.45 2.95 2.50
CA LYS A 125 9.87 4.25 2.85
C LYS A 125 9.51 4.35 4.33
N TYR A 126 9.06 3.26 4.92
CA TYR A 126 8.68 3.19 6.34
C TYR A 126 9.76 2.58 7.25
N ASN A 127 10.96 2.33 6.73
CA ASN A 127 12.06 1.69 7.45
C ASN A 127 11.64 0.37 8.14
N VAL A 128 10.81 -0.42 7.48
CA VAL A 128 10.34 -1.69 8.01
C VAL A 128 11.44 -2.75 7.85
N PRO A 129 11.95 -3.36 8.94
CA PRO A 129 12.87 -4.48 8.91
C PRO A 129 12.35 -5.63 8.06
N ARG A 130 13.22 -6.26 7.27
CA ARG A 130 12.84 -7.27 6.28
C ARG A 130 13.72 -8.50 6.37
N MET A 131 13.08 -9.65 6.17
CA MET A 131 13.74 -10.90 5.83
C MET A 131 13.13 -11.47 4.55
N ALA A 132 13.86 -12.35 3.86
CA ALA A 132 13.38 -12.99 2.65
C ALA A 132 13.22 -14.50 2.85
N TYR A 133 12.18 -15.05 2.22
CA TYR A 133 11.95 -16.49 2.11
C TYR A 133 11.82 -16.87 0.64
N VAL A 134 12.81 -17.59 0.14
CA VAL A 134 12.83 -18.13 -1.22
C VAL A 134 12.00 -19.41 -1.26
N ASN A 135 10.80 -19.28 -1.76
CA ASN A 135 9.77 -20.32 -1.82
C ASN A 135 9.78 -21.06 -3.16
N LYS A 136 9.09 -22.17 -3.22
CA LYS A 136 8.96 -23.02 -4.40
C LYS A 136 10.29 -23.58 -4.90
N MET A 137 11.15 -24.04 -3.98
CA MET A 137 12.41 -24.70 -4.32
C MET A 137 12.22 -26.02 -5.08
N ASP A 138 10.99 -26.54 -5.12
CA ASP A 138 10.60 -27.77 -5.80
C ASP A 138 10.18 -27.60 -7.27
N ILE A 139 10.11 -26.38 -7.78
CA ILE A 139 9.69 -26.16 -9.19
C ILE A 139 10.88 -26.18 -10.15
N THR A 140 10.59 -26.55 -11.40
CA THR A 140 11.60 -26.54 -12.47
C THR A 140 12.13 -25.13 -12.72
N GLY A 141 13.45 -24.98 -12.74
CA GLY A 141 14.16 -23.70 -12.87
C GLY A 141 14.36 -22.96 -11.53
N ALA A 142 14.19 -23.64 -10.40
CA ALA A 142 14.49 -23.07 -9.09
C ALA A 142 15.99 -22.82 -8.91
N ASP A 143 16.36 -21.55 -8.63
CA ASP A 143 17.73 -21.13 -8.40
C ASP A 143 17.83 -20.14 -7.24
N PHE A 144 18.13 -20.64 -6.06
CA PHE A 144 18.26 -19.85 -4.83
C PHE A 144 19.33 -18.76 -4.92
N TYR A 145 20.47 -19.09 -5.52
CA TYR A 145 21.63 -18.21 -5.58
C TYR A 145 21.41 -17.03 -6.51
N ASN A 146 20.73 -17.30 -7.63
CA ASN A 146 20.31 -16.25 -8.56
C ASN A 146 19.32 -15.28 -7.89
N VAL A 147 18.40 -15.77 -7.06
CA VAL A 147 17.48 -14.90 -6.32
C VAL A 147 18.22 -13.94 -5.41
N ILE A 148 19.23 -14.40 -4.66
CA ILE A 148 20.06 -13.51 -3.82
C ILE A 148 20.78 -12.46 -4.66
N THR A 149 21.32 -12.85 -5.81
CA THR A 149 21.96 -11.92 -6.74
C THR A 149 20.98 -10.87 -7.22
N MET A 150 19.78 -11.27 -7.64
CA MET A 150 18.72 -10.34 -8.04
C MET A 150 18.30 -9.39 -6.90
N MET A 151 18.25 -9.86 -5.66
CA MET A 151 17.95 -8.99 -4.51
C MET A 151 19.00 -7.91 -4.33
N ARG A 152 20.28 -8.26 -4.49
CA ARG A 152 21.38 -7.30 -4.40
C ARG A 152 21.37 -6.29 -5.54
N GLU A 153 21.16 -6.74 -6.77
CA GLU A 153 21.22 -5.91 -7.97
C GLU A 153 19.97 -5.04 -8.18
N ARG A 154 18.78 -5.59 -7.94
CA ARG A 154 17.52 -4.92 -8.26
C ARG A 154 16.87 -4.21 -7.07
N LEU A 155 17.08 -4.73 -5.84
CA LEU A 155 16.52 -4.15 -4.62
C LEU A 155 17.57 -3.38 -3.82
N ASN A 156 18.83 -3.39 -4.24
CA ASN A 156 19.96 -2.83 -3.47
C ASN A 156 19.99 -3.34 -2.01
N ALA A 157 19.52 -4.58 -1.80
CA ALA A 157 19.41 -5.18 -0.48
C ALA A 157 20.72 -5.87 -0.09
N ASN A 158 21.18 -5.68 1.14
CA ASN A 158 22.27 -6.51 1.70
C ASN A 158 21.71 -7.89 2.06
N ALA A 159 21.41 -8.69 1.02
CA ALA A 159 20.83 -10.00 1.15
C ALA A 159 21.93 -11.04 1.46
N VAL A 160 21.81 -11.70 2.61
CA VAL A 160 22.76 -12.70 3.07
C VAL A 160 22.05 -14.00 3.41
N ALA A 161 22.50 -15.12 2.84
CA ALA A 161 21.94 -16.42 3.12
C ALA A 161 22.25 -16.83 4.58
N ILE A 162 21.23 -17.21 5.32
CA ILE A 162 21.36 -17.86 6.63
C ILE A 162 21.01 -19.35 6.54
N GLN A 163 20.49 -19.77 5.39
CA GLN A 163 20.18 -21.15 5.04
C GLN A 163 20.59 -21.42 3.60
N LEU A 164 20.93 -22.66 3.28
CA LEU A 164 21.14 -23.13 1.91
C LEU A 164 20.18 -24.29 1.59
N PRO A 165 19.68 -24.40 0.35
CA PRO A 165 18.84 -25.53 -0.04
C PRO A 165 19.67 -26.80 -0.23
N ILE A 166 19.17 -27.94 0.22
CA ILE A 166 19.71 -29.27 -0.10
C ILE A 166 18.96 -29.80 -1.33
N GLY A 167 19.62 -29.70 -2.48
CA GLY A 167 19.00 -29.97 -3.77
C GLY A 167 18.12 -28.82 -4.29
N ALA A 168 17.58 -29.00 -5.46
CA ALA A 168 16.63 -28.09 -6.10
C ALA A 168 15.66 -28.90 -6.97
N GLU A 169 14.54 -28.31 -7.35
CA GLU A 169 13.50 -28.96 -8.14
C GLU A 169 13.02 -30.25 -7.46
N ASP A 170 12.90 -31.34 -8.21
CA ASP A 170 12.45 -32.64 -7.68
C ASP A 170 13.41 -33.25 -6.65
N THR A 171 14.66 -32.75 -6.57
CA THR A 171 15.67 -33.21 -5.62
C THR A 171 15.70 -32.41 -4.32
N PHE A 172 14.86 -31.40 -4.15
CA PHE A 172 14.82 -30.61 -2.93
C PHE A 172 14.37 -31.44 -1.72
N GLN A 173 15.27 -31.64 -0.74
CA GLN A 173 15.06 -32.52 0.40
C GLN A 173 14.97 -31.77 1.74
N GLY A 174 15.67 -30.65 1.84
CA GLY A 174 15.82 -29.94 3.12
C GLY A 174 16.67 -28.69 2.99
N ILE A 175 17.19 -28.25 4.11
CA ILE A 175 18.01 -27.03 4.20
C ILE A 175 19.28 -27.28 5.03
N VAL A 176 20.32 -26.50 4.77
CA VAL A 176 21.48 -26.35 5.66
C VAL A 176 21.30 -25.06 6.45
N ASP A 177 21.32 -25.13 7.77
CA ASP A 177 21.36 -23.96 8.65
C ASP A 177 22.84 -23.51 8.80
N LEU A 178 23.12 -22.32 8.27
CA LEU A 178 24.47 -21.74 8.32
C LEU A 178 24.86 -21.19 9.69
N VAL A 179 23.88 -20.93 10.56
CA VAL A 179 24.14 -20.44 11.92
C VAL A 179 24.58 -21.59 12.84
N LYS A 180 23.89 -22.72 12.73
CA LYS A 180 24.22 -23.94 13.50
C LYS A 180 25.25 -24.84 12.83
N MET A 181 25.43 -24.73 11.50
CA MET A 181 26.19 -25.65 10.66
C MET A 181 25.66 -27.09 10.73
N GLU A 182 24.36 -27.23 10.62
CA GLU A 182 23.64 -28.50 10.60
C GLU A 182 22.68 -28.55 9.43
N ALA A 183 22.25 -29.72 9.02
CA ALA A 183 21.25 -29.91 7.97
C ALA A 183 19.95 -30.38 8.58
N ILE A 184 18.84 -29.88 8.01
CA ILE A 184 17.48 -30.28 8.35
C ILE A 184 16.88 -30.96 7.13
N VAL A 185 16.52 -32.24 7.27
CA VAL A 185 15.93 -33.06 6.21
C VAL A 185 14.54 -33.50 6.64
N TYR A 186 13.61 -33.53 5.70
CA TYR A 186 12.21 -33.88 5.95
C TYR A 186 11.91 -35.31 5.48
N GLU A 187 11.43 -36.15 6.40
CA GLU A 187 11.13 -37.56 6.11
C GLU A 187 9.69 -37.80 5.64
N ASP A 188 8.75 -36.91 6.02
CA ASP A 188 7.32 -37.07 5.71
C ASP A 188 6.77 -35.95 4.80
N ASP A 189 5.69 -36.25 4.08
CA ASP A 189 5.04 -35.30 3.19
C ASP A 189 4.36 -34.13 3.92
N LEU A 190 4.11 -34.27 5.23
CA LEU A 190 3.51 -33.22 6.05
C LEU A 190 4.57 -32.31 6.71
N GLY A 191 5.88 -32.62 6.52
CA GLY A 191 6.96 -31.85 7.11
C GLY A 191 6.94 -31.80 8.65
N LYS A 192 6.31 -32.77 9.30
CA LYS A 192 6.20 -32.84 10.77
C LYS A 192 7.40 -33.53 11.41
N VAL A 193 8.03 -34.40 10.66
CA VAL A 193 9.23 -35.10 11.08
C VAL A 193 10.39 -34.48 10.36
N GLU A 194 11.15 -33.69 11.09
CA GLU A 194 12.40 -33.09 10.66
C GLU A 194 13.56 -33.70 11.46
N ASP A 195 14.59 -34.15 10.76
CA ASP A 195 15.80 -34.67 11.37
C ASP A 195 16.92 -33.66 11.22
N GLU A 196 17.53 -33.26 12.35
CA GLU A 196 18.79 -32.53 12.38
C GLU A 196 19.93 -33.55 12.13
N VAL A 197 20.58 -33.40 11.00
CA VAL A 197 21.64 -34.32 10.56
C VAL A 197 22.90 -33.54 10.20
N ALA A 198 24.03 -34.28 10.07
CA ALA A 198 25.25 -33.64 9.58
C ALA A 198 25.06 -33.15 8.14
N ILE A 199 25.74 -32.04 7.80
CA ILE A 199 25.74 -31.51 6.44
C ILE A 199 26.21 -32.57 5.46
N PRO A 200 25.50 -32.81 4.35
CA PRO A 200 25.92 -33.74 3.30
C PRO A 200 27.36 -33.45 2.81
N ASP A 201 28.14 -34.50 2.56
CA ASP A 201 29.56 -34.33 2.20
C ASP A 201 29.76 -33.47 0.94
N ASP A 202 28.87 -33.54 -0.01
CA ASP A 202 28.88 -32.77 -1.26
C ASP A 202 28.51 -31.27 -1.08
N MET A 203 27.97 -30.91 0.08
CA MET A 203 27.61 -29.52 0.40
C MET A 203 28.54 -28.87 1.43
N LYS A 204 29.49 -29.61 2.03
CA LYS A 204 30.33 -29.07 3.10
C LYS A 204 31.14 -27.86 2.67
N ASP A 205 31.81 -27.95 1.53
CA ASP A 205 32.66 -26.87 1.01
C ASP A 205 31.79 -25.61 0.72
N GLN A 206 30.61 -25.79 0.15
CA GLN A 206 29.68 -24.69 -0.12
C GLN A 206 29.12 -24.12 1.17
N ALA A 207 28.78 -24.93 2.14
CA ALA A 207 28.27 -24.45 3.43
C ALA A 207 29.36 -23.66 4.18
N GLU A 208 30.62 -24.08 4.13
CA GLU A 208 31.75 -23.34 4.70
C GLU A 208 31.93 -21.98 3.98
N GLU A 209 31.92 -21.96 2.64
CA GLU A 209 32.01 -20.73 1.84
C GLU A 209 30.90 -19.74 2.21
N TYR A 210 29.65 -20.18 2.24
CA TYR A 210 28.52 -19.29 2.58
C TYR A 210 28.50 -18.91 4.07
N ARG A 211 29.04 -19.75 4.93
CA ARG A 211 29.29 -19.41 6.33
C ARG A 211 30.30 -18.26 6.46
N GLU A 212 31.41 -18.32 5.70
CA GLU A 212 32.39 -17.23 5.66
C GLU A 212 31.77 -15.94 5.17
N ILE A 213 30.98 -15.97 4.07
CA ILE A 213 30.25 -14.79 3.57
C ILE A 213 29.31 -14.21 4.64
N LEU A 214 28.60 -15.07 5.38
CA LEU A 214 27.76 -14.63 6.49
C LEU A 214 28.59 -13.94 7.58
N MET A 215 29.69 -14.57 8.01
CA MET A 215 30.56 -14.03 9.08
C MET A 215 31.19 -12.69 8.68
N GLU A 216 31.63 -12.56 7.42
CA GLU A 216 32.14 -11.29 6.87
C GLU A 216 31.07 -10.21 6.90
N ALA A 217 29.86 -10.50 6.42
CA ALA A 217 28.76 -9.55 6.44
C ALA A 217 28.38 -9.09 7.87
N LEU A 218 28.45 -9.99 8.84
CA LEU A 218 28.20 -9.66 10.25
C LEU A 218 29.33 -8.82 10.86
N SER A 219 30.58 -9.07 10.44
CA SER A 219 31.74 -8.31 10.89
C SER A 219 31.68 -6.84 10.47
N GLU A 220 31.02 -6.53 9.36
CA GLU A 220 30.81 -5.15 8.92
C GLU A 220 29.77 -4.39 9.76
N LEU A 221 28.95 -5.11 10.55
CA LEU A 221 27.84 -4.55 11.32
C LEU A 221 28.17 -4.32 12.82
N ASP A 222 29.13 -5.05 13.36
CA ASP A 222 29.43 -5.06 14.79
C ASP A 222 30.96 -5.16 15.02
N ASP A 223 31.53 -4.10 15.61
CA ASP A 223 32.99 -3.98 15.81
C ASP A 223 33.54 -5.07 16.76
N ASP A 224 32.81 -5.41 17.83
CA ASP A 224 33.21 -6.44 18.77
C ASP A 224 33.20 -7.83 18.10
N PHE A 225 32.22 -8.08 17.21
CA PHE A 225 32.15 -9.29 16.41
C PHE A 225 33.30 -9.37 15.41
N MET A 226 33.64 -8.24 14.76
CA MET A 226 34.75 -8.14 13.82
C MET A 226 36.11 -8.47 14.52
N GLU A 227 36.33 -7.90 15.72
CA GLU A 227 37.58 -8.18 16.48
C GLU A 227 37.74 -9.66 16.79
N LYS A 228 36.68 -10.33 17.23
CA LYS A 228 36.67 -11.78 17.50
C LYS A 228 36.90 -12.60 16.23
N TYR A 229 36.19 -12.25 15.16
CA TYR A 229 36.29 -12.97 13.88
C TYR A 229 37.72 -12.90 13.30
N LEU A 230 38.30 -11.69 13.24
CA LEU A 230 39.65 -11.47 12.77
C LEU A 230 40.70 -12.05 13.73
N GLY A 231 40.42 -12.10 15.02
CA GLY A 231 41.25 -12.73 16.05
C GLY A 231 41.26 -14.26 15.99
N GLY A 232 40.35 -14.87 15.22
CA GLY A 232 40.17 -16.31 15.14
C GLY A 232 39.63 -16.93 16.44
N GLU A 233 38.86 -16.15 17.20
CA GLU A 233 38.17 -16.61 18.40
C GLU A 233 36.89 -17.38 18.05
N ASP A 234 36.52 -18.34 18.90
CA ASP A 234 35.25 -19.05 18.75
C ASP A 234 34.06 -18.06 19.00
N ILE A 235 33.20 -17.94 18.03
CA ILE A 235 31.99 -17.11 18.11
C ILE A 235 30.77 -18.01 18.33
N SER A 236 30.03 -17.77 19.39
CA SER A 236 28.86 -18.58 19.74
C SER A 236 27.67 -18.38 18.82
N GLU A 237 26.74 -19.34 18.76
CA GLU A 237 25.51 -19.24 18.02
C GLU A 237 24.66 -18.01 18.48
N GLU A 238 24.62 -17.75 19.78
CA GLU A 238 23.92 -16.62 20.37
C GLU A 238 24.48 -15.28 19.90
N GLU A 239 25.79 -15.16 19.77
CA GLU A 239 26.44 -13.94 19.25
C GLU A 239 26.12 -13.72 17.79
N ILE A 240 26.14 -14.77 16.98
CA ILE A 240 25.78 -14.70 15.56
C ILE A 240 24.32 -14.27 15.42
N LYS A 241 23.41 -14.91 16.15
CA LYS A 241 21.99 -14.55 16.17
C LYS A 241 21.75 -13.10 16.60
N ARG A 242 22.48 -12.64 17.61
CA ARG A 242 22.40 -11.26 18.10
C ARG A 242 22.74 -10.26 17.00
N VAL A 243 23.84 -10.49 16.26
CA VAL A 243 24.29 -9.57 15.21
C VAL A 243 23.36 -9.62 13.99
N ILE A 244 22.90 -10.82 13.58
CA ILE A 244 21.89 -10.94 12.51
C ILE A 244 20.63 -10.14 12.89
N ARG A 245 20.14 -10.30 14.13
CA ARG A 245 18.98 -9.58 14.61
C ARG A 245 19.19 -8.07 14.61
N SER A 246 20.31 -7.58 15.15
CA SER A 246 20.62 -6.15 15.18
C SER A 246 20.69 -5.58 13.76
N GLY A 247 21.41 -6.23 12.85
CA GLY A 247 21.50 -5.81 11.46
C GLY A 247 20.15 -5.82 10.73
N THR A 248 19.28 -6.79 11.05
CA THR A 248 17.93 -6.87 10.47
C THR A 248 17.04 -5.74 10.99
N VAL A 249 17.02 -5.49 12.30
CA VAL A 249 16.23 -4.44 12.94
C VAL A 249 16.65 -3.04 12.45
N GLU A 250 17.94 -2.85 12.23
CA GLU A 250 18.51 -1.59 11.70
C GLU A 250 18.36 -1.46 10.17
N CYS A 251 17.72 -2.41 9.50
CA CYS A 251 17.59 -2.47 8.03
C CYS A 251 18.92 -2.49 7.26
N LYS A 252 20.01 -2.92 7.91
CA LYS A 252 21.36 -3.03 7.31
C LYS A 252 21.64 -4.41 6.72
N LEU A 253 20.91 -5.42 7.14
CA LEU A 253 21.00 -6.80 6.70
C LEU A 253 19.63 -7.35 6.35
N THR A 254 19.54 -8.15 5.30
CA THR A 254 18.35 -8.92 4.95
C THR A 254 18.69 -10.41 4.99
N PRO A 255 18.34 -11.12 6.08
CA PRO A 255 18.57 -12.56 6.13
C PRO A 255 17.66 -13.30 5.13
N VAL A 256 18.24 -14.26 4.41
CA VAL A 256 17.54 -15.04 3.39
C VAL A 256 17.43 -16.50 3.82
N THR A 257 16.21 -16.99 3.83
CA THR A 257 15.82 -18.38 4.10
C THR A 257 15.26 -19.04 2.84
N CYS A 258 15.09 -20.34 2.83
CA CYS A 258 14.55 -21.05 1.67
C CYS A 258 13.64 -22.22 2.06
N GLY A 259 12.80 -22.65 1.11
CA GLY A 259 11.92 -23.80 1.30
C GLY A 259 10.89 -23.98 0.20
N THR A 260 9.94 -24.85 0.44
CA THR A 260 8.76 -25.04 -0.40
C THR A 260 7.53 -25.23 0.49
N SER A 261 6.73 -24.17 0.61
CA SER A 261 5.53 -24.20 1.45
C SER A 261 4.50 -25.22 0.96
N TYR A 262 4.37 -25.41 -0.35
CA TYR A 262 3.45 -26.39 -0.93
C TYR A 262 3.82 -27.84 -0.53
N ARG A 263 5.13 -28.17 -0.46
CA ARG A 263 5.64 -29.45 -0.03
C ARG A 263 5.92 -29.55 1.46
N ASN A 264 5.52 -28.53 2.23
CA ASN A 264 5.66 -28.52 3.70
C ASN A 264 7.11 -28.58 4.21
N LYS A 265 8.09 -28.05 3.47
CA LYS A 265 9.51 -28.08 3.83
C LYS A 265 10.07 -26.67 4.00
N GLY A 266 10.74 -26.40 5.11
CA GLY A 266 11.40 -25.11 5.41
C GLY A 266 10.52 -24.09 6.14
N VAL A 267 9.28 -24.42 6.54
CA VAL A 267 8.37 -23.47 7.21
C VAL A 267 8.66 -23.34 8.70
N GLN A 268 9.00 -24.42 9.39
CA GLN A 268 9.40 -24.36 10.80
C GLN A 268 10.70 -23.56 11.00
N PRO A 269 11.77 -23.78 10.20
CA PRO A 269 12.95 -22.93 10.23
C PRO A 269 12.66 -21.46 9.88
N LEU A 270 11.68 -21.17 9.04
CA LEU A 270 11.21 -19.79 8.79
C LEU A 270 10.57 -19.20 10.06
N LEU A 271 9.73 -19.95 10.76
CA LEU A 271 9.16 -19.54 12.03
C LEU A 271 10.22 -19.27 13.10
N ASP A 272 11.26 -20.11 13.15
CA ASP A 272 12.40 -19.91 14.04
C ASP A 272 13.13 -18.60 13.69
N ALA A 273 13.40 -18.36 12.41
CA ALA A 273 14.05 -17.15 11.94
C ALA A 273 13.20 -15.88 12.24
N ILE A 274 11.87 -15.96 12.14
CA ILE A 274 10.96 -14.86 12.53
C ILE A 274 11.13 -14.55 14.01
N VAL A 275 11.14 -15.55 14.87
CA VAL A 275 11.30 -15.37 16.32
C VAL A 275 12.68 -14.82 16.65
N ASP A 276 13.74 -15.36 16.03
CA ASP A 276 15.11 -15.01 16.35
C ASP A 276 15.53 -13.65 15.79
N TYR A 277 15.11 -13.27 14.59
CA TYR A 277 15.67 -12.13 13.85
C TYR A 277 14.70 -10.95 13.66
N MET A 278 13.38 -11.17 13.69
CA MET A 278 12.44 -10.08 13.51
C MET A 278 12.27 -9.27 14.80
N PRO A 279 12.02 -7.94 14.68
CA PRO A 279 11.91 -7.06 15.85
C PRO A 279 10.71 -7.36 16.73
N ALA A 280 10.88 -7.09 18.00
CA ALA A 280 9.79 -6.89 18.96
C ALA A 280 9.35 -5.42 18.92
N PRO A 281 8.15 -5.06 19.41
CA PRO A 281 7.73 -3.67 19.53
C PRO A 281 8.69 -2.76 20.32
N THR A 282 9.48 -3.36 21.22
CA THR A 282 10.51 -2.66 22.02
C THR A 282 11.78 -2.34 21.25
N ASP A 283 12.05 -3.03 20.16
CA ASP A 283 13.23 -2.81 19.33
C ASP A 283 13.03 -1.67 18.32
N ILE A 284 11.78 -1.26 18.10
CA ILE A 284 11.42 -0.18 17.19
C ILE A 284 11.48 1.15 17.96
N PRO A 285 11.98 2.24 17.33
CA PRO A 285 11.96 3.55 17.96
C PRO A 285 10.57 3.97 18.45
N PRO A 286 10.46 4.77 19.51
CA PRO A 286 9.20 5.33 19.96
C PRO A 286 8.45 6.00 18.79
N ILE A 287 7.14 5.74 18.68
CA ILE A 287 6.38 6.38 17.62
C ILE A 287 6.28 7.88 17.85
N THR A 288 6.48 8.64 16.81
CA THR A 288 6.39 10.09 16.81
C THR A 288 5.01 10.56 16.38
N GLY A 289 4.60 11.70 16.87
CA GLY A 289 3.36 12.35 16.49
C GLY A 289 3.39 13.83 16.86
N ILE A 290 2.31 14.52 16.58
CA ILE A 290 2.16 15.95 16.88
C ILE A 290 1.07 16.11 17.94
N ASN A 291 1.35 16.85 18.98
CA ASN A 291 0.33 17.25 19.94
C ASN A 291 -0.61 18.27 19.28
N PRO A 292 -1.91 17.98 19.13
CA PRO A 292 -2.84 18.85 18.43
C PRO A 292 -3.12 20.18 19.13
N GLU A 293 -2.82 20.31 20.42
CA GLU A 293 -3.05 21.52 21.20
C GLU A 293 -1.84 22.48 21.15
N THR A 294 -0.63 21.92 21.17
CA THR A 294 0.61 22.73 21.18
C THR A 294 1.26 22.84 19.81
N GLY A 295 0.97 21.89 18.89
CA GLY A 295 1.63 21.78 17.59
C GLY A 295 3.07 21.26 17.67
N GLU A 296 3.53 20.83 18.85
CA GLU A 296 4.88 20.32 19.06
C GLU A 296 4.92 18.80 18.82
N GLU A 297 6.11 18.33 18.44
CA GLU A 297 6.39 16.89 18.28
C GLU A 297 6.38 16.21 19.66
N ASP A 298 5.75 15.05 19.72
CA ASP A 298 5.64 14.20 20.92
C ASP A 298 5.93 12.75 20.56
N HIS A 299 6.34 11.95 21.55
CA HIS A 299 6.76 10.57 21.36
C HIS A 299 6.00 9.64 22.30
N ARG A 300 5.71 8.42 21.84
CA ARG A 300 5.13 7.37 22.66
C ARG A 300 6.01 6.14 22.62
N PRO A 301 6.60 5.76 23.77
CA PRO A 301 7.38 4.53 23.88
C PRO A 301 6.44 3.31 23.87
N SER A 302 6.93 2.18 23.39
CA SER A 302 6.23 0.90 23.49
C SER A 302 6.23 0.41 24.94
N SER A 303 5.27 0.86 25.73
CA SER A 303 5.11 0.54 27.17
C SER A 303 3.64 0.53 27.56
N ASP A 304 3.26 -0.44 28.40
CA ASP A 304 1.92 -0.54 28.97
C ASP A 304 1.63 0.59 30.00
N GLU A 305 2.66 1.22 30.55
CA GLU A 305 2.56 2.30 31.55
C GLU A 305 2.43 3.70 30.92
N ALA A 306 2.74 3.83 29.64
CA ALA A 306 2.64 5.09 28.93
C ALA A 306 1.17 5.46 28.63
N PRO A 307 0.84 6.73 28.37
CA PRO A 307 -0.49 7.13 27.93
C PRO A 307 -0.92 6.36 26.68
N PHE A 308 -2.18 5.94 26.63
CA PHE A 308 -2.71 5.17 25.52
C PHE A 308 -2.59 5.93 24.19
N SER A 309 -2.07 5.26 23.18
CA SER A 309 -2.11 5.72 21.79
C SER A 309 -2.21 4.52 20.83
N ALA A 310 -3.03 4.67 19.81
CA ALA A 310 -3.26 3.66 18.78
C ALA A 310 -3.58 4.32 17.44
N LEU A 311 -3.27 3.61 16.36
CA LEU A 311 -3.59 4.01 14.99
C LEU A 311 -4.64 3.07 14.40
N ALA A 312 -5.76 3.62 13.95
CA ALA A 312 -6.77 2.89 13.19
C ALA A 312 -6.29 2.76 11.74
N PHE A 313 -5.90 1.56 11.32
CA PHE A 313 -5.29 1.34 10.01
C PHE A 313 -6.21 0.69 8.98
N LYS A 314 -7.33 0.10 9.42
CA LYS A 314 -8.30 -0.54 8.53
C LYS A 314 -9.70 -0.47 9.12
N ILE A 315 -10.64 -0.14 8.26
CA ILE A 315 -12.08 -0.22 8.58
C ILE A 315 -12.68 -1.37 7.76
N MET A 316 -13.57 -2.13 8.34
CA MET A 316 -14.32 -3.20 7.69
C MET A 316 -15.79 -3.14 8.14
N THR A 317 -16.70 -3.36 7.24
CA THR A 317 -18.13 -3.50 7.56
C THR A 317 -18.49 -4.97 7.66
N ASP A 318 -18.96 -5.36 8.83
CA ASP A 318 -19.40 -6.71 9.10
C ASP A 318 -20.95 -6.78 9.18
N PRO A 319 -21.59 -7.78 8.54
CA PRO A 319 -23.05 -7.86 8.52
C PRO A 319 -23.69 -8.03 9.90
N PHE A 320 -22.95 -8.59 10.88
CA PHE A 320 -23.48 -8.97 12.19
C PHE A 320 -23.16 -7.96 13.30
N VAL A 321 -21.94 -7.42 13.27
CA VAL A 321 -21.46 -6.51 14.33
C VAL A 321 -21.33 -5.04 13.85
N GLY A 322 -21.55 -4.80 12.57
CA GLY A 322 -21.45 -3.47 11.99
C GLY A 322 -20.00 -3.07 11.69
N LYS A 323 -19.66 -1.82 11.99
CA LYS A 323 -18.33 -1.27 11.72
C LYS A 323 -17.28 -1.84 12.67
N LEU A 324 -16.24 -2.43 12.10
CA LEU A 324 -15.03 -2.90 12.76
C LEU A 324 -13.88 -1.95 12.43
N ALA A 325 -13.23 -1.40 13.43
CA ALA A 325 -12.02 -0.60 13.28
C ALA A 325 -10.82 -1.40 13.77
N PHE A 326 -9.94 -1.79 12.85
CA PHE A 326 -8.68 -2.44 13.18
C PHE A 326 -7.68 -1.38 13.59
N PHE A 327 -7.02 -1.60 14.72
CA PHE A 327 -6.06 -0.65 15.25
C PHE A 327 -4.84 -1.35 15.84
N ARG A 328 -3.70 -0.68 15.77
CA ARG A 328 -2.49 -1.05 16.47
C ARG A 328 -2.30 -0.15 17.69
N VAL A 329 -2.05 -0.76 18.84
CA VAL A 329 -1.68 -0.06 20.07
C VAL A 329 -0.18 0.17 20.07
N TYR A 330 0.24 1.43 20.14
CA TYR A 330 1.66 1.81 20.26
C TYR A 330 2.09 1.98 21.72
N SER A 331 1.20 2.48 22.56
CA SER A 331 1.48 2.69 23.98
C SER A 331 0.22 2.53 24.83
N GLY A 332 0.40 2.19 26.09
CA GLY A 332 -0.65 2.09 27.09
C GLY A 332 -1.53 0.85 26.95
N ILE A 333 -2.64 0.87 27.68
CA ILE A 333 -3.62 -0.22 27.76
C ILE A 333 -5.00 0.33 27.43
N LEU A 334 -5.79 -0.42 26.69
CA LEU A 334 -7.19 -0.12 26.41
C LEU A 334 -8.11 -1.24 26.91
N GLU A 335 -9.18 -0.86 27.60
CA GLU A 335 -10.20 -1.78 28.12
C GLU A 335 -11.49 -1.70 27.30
N GLY A 336 -12.12 -2.84 27.07
CA GLY A 336 -13.46 -2.91 26.49
C GLY A 336 -14.48 -2.11 27.32
N GLY A 337 -15.39 -1.40 26.64
CA GLY A 337 -16.39 -0.55 27.28
C GLY A 337 -15.90 0.84 27.71
N SER A 338 -14.60 1.15 27.57
CA SER A 338 -14.00 2.44 27.90
C SER A 338 -14.22 3.49 26.80
N TYR A 339 -13.75 4.70 27.05
CA TYR A 339 -13.76 5.79 26.09
C TYR A 339 -12.34 6.04 25.56
N VAL A 340 -12.26 6.44 24.29
CA VAL A 340 -11.03 6.92 23.63
C VAL A 340 -11.29 8.27 23.02
N TYR A 341 -10.24 9.04 22.85
CA TYR A 341 -10.26 10.31 22.14
C TYR A 341 -9.69 10.13 20.75
N ASN A 342 -10.50 10.37 19.72
CA ASN A 342 -10.06 10.45 18.33
C ASN A 342 -9.47 11.85 18.12
N SER A 343 -8.16 11.98 18.26
CA SER A 343 -7.45 13.27 18.19
C SER A 343 -7.43 13.85 16.79
N THR A 344 -7.50 13.04 15.75
CA THR A 344 -7.58 13.48 14.36
C THR A 344 -8.87 14.24 14.09
N LYS A 345 -9.98 13.83 14.70
CA LYS A 345 -11.32 14.43 14.52
C LYS A 345 -11.79 15.29 15.69
N GLY A 346 -11.03 15.31 16.78
CA GLY A 346 -11.39 16.04 17.98
C GLY A 346 -12.66 15.50 18.67
N LYS A 347 -12.90 14.18 18.63
CA LYS A 347 -14.11 13.55 19.14
C LYS A 347 -13.82 12.44 20.14
N LYS A 348 -14.66 12.35 21.17
CA LYS A 348 -14.63 11.25 22.11
C LYS A 348 -15.58 10.14 21.67
N GLU A 349 -15.07 8.92 21.57
CA GLU A 349 -15.84 7.76 21.16
C GLU A 349 -15.78 6.64 22.22
N ARG A 350 -16.82 5.81 22.26
CA ARG A 350 -16.87 4.67 23.16
C ARG A 350 -16.50 3.38 22.45
N ILE A 351 -15.54 2.66 23.01
CA ILE A 351 -15.24 1.28 22.61
C ILE A 351 -16.36 0.37 23.16
N GLY A 352 -17.08 -0.31 22.29
CA GLY A 352 -18.07 -1.31 22.73
C GLY A 352 -17.37 -2.58 23.16
N ARG A 353 -16.79 -3.31 22.22
CA ARG A 353 -16.06 -4.56 22.43
C ARG A 353 -14.72 -4.51 21.70
N ILE A 354 -13.75 -5.24 22.24
CA ILE A 354 -12.46 -5.45 21.59
C ILE A 354 -12.39 -6.90 21.13
N LEU A 355 -11.98 -7.11 19.91
CA LEU A 355 -11.91 -8.41 19.26
C LEU A 355 -10.48 -8.71 18.82
N GLN A 356 -10.01 -9.89 19.17
CA GLN A 356 -8.83 -10.49 18.55
C GLN A 356 -9.30 -11.24 17.30
N MET A 357 -8.65 -10.98 16.20
CA MET A 357 -9.03 -11.53 14.90
C MET A 357 -8.14 -12.73 14.53
N HIS A 358 -8.77 -13.75 13.95
CA HIS A 358 -8.13 -14.87 13.31
C HIS A 358 -8.79 -15.02 11.92
N ALA A 359 -8.28 -14.27 10.94
CA ALA A 359 -8.94 -14.07 9.66
C ALA A 359 -10.41 -13.60 9.85
N ASN A 360 -11.39 -14.43 9.52
CA ASN A 360 -12.81 -14.12 9.71
C ASN A 360 -13.38 -14.54 11.10
N ASN A 361 -12.63 -15.30 11.88
CA ASN A 361 -13.03 -15.70 13.22
C ASN A 361 -12.68 -14.62 14.24
N ARG A 362 -13.52 -14.48 15.27
CA ARG A 362 -13.43 -13.42 16.28
C ARG A 362 -13.44 -14.01 17.68
N LYS A 363 -12.53 -13.51 18.51
CA LYS A 363 -12.51 -13.79 19.94
C LYS A 363 -12.61 -12.47 20.70
N GLU A 364 -13.63 -12.31 21.53
CA GLU A 364 -13.75 -11.14 22.39
C GLU A 364 -12.68 -11.18 23.49
N ILE A 365 -12.03 -10.04 23.71
CA ILE A 365 -11.00 -9.85 24.73
C ILE A 365 -11.31 -8.60 25.55
N ASP A 366 -10.98 -8.64 26.84
CA ASP A 366 -11.30 -7.55 27.77
C ASP A 366 -10.37 -6.35 27.62
N LYS A 367 -9.10 -6.60 27.29
CA LYS A 367 -8.02 -5.60 27.24
C LYS A 367 -7.07 -5.87 26.09
N VAL A 368 -6.48 -4.79 25.59
CA VAL A 368 -5.32 -4.81 24.69
C VAL A 368 -4.20 -3.98 25.29
N TYR A 369 -2.99 -4.34 24.96
CA TYR A 369 -1.77 -3.80 25.51
C TYR A 369 -0.92 -3.15 24.41
N SER A 370 0.09 -2.39 24.81
CA SER A 370 1.10 -1.87 23.88
C SER A 370 1.64 -2.98 22.96
N GLY A 371 1.80 -2.71 21.67
CA GLY A 371 2.25 -3.68 20.67
C GLY A 371 1.17 -4.62 20.13
N ASP A 372 -0.06 -4.60 20.67
CA ASP A 372 -1.14 -5.46 20.19
C ASP A 372 -1.81 -4.89 18.94
N ILE A 373 -2.32 -5.82 18.11
CA ILE A 373 -3.21 -5.53 16.98
C ILE A 373 -4.57 -6.15 17.29
N ALA A 374 -5.61 -5.35 17.22
CA ALA A 374 -6.98 -5.78 17.53
C ALA A 374 -8.01 -5.02 16.68
N ALA A 375 -9.27 -5.42 16.80
CA ALA A 375 -10.38 -4.71 16.19
C ALA A 375 -11.35 -4.21 17.28
N ALA A 376 -11.89 -3.01 17.11
CA ALA A 376 -12.90 -2.43 17.99
C ALA A 376 -14.27 -2.35 17.31
N VAL A 377 -15.31 -2.64 18.09
CA VAL A 377 -16.70 -2.42 17.73
C VAL A 377 -17.23 -1.20 18.48
N GLY A 378 -18.02 -0.37 17.83
CA GLY A 378 -18.68 0.77 18.47
C GLY A 378 -18.11 2.13 18.11
N LEU A 379 -16.98 2.20 17.43
CA LEU A 379 -16.41 3.42 16.87
C LEU A 379 -17.21 3.85 15.64
N LYS A 380 -17.91 4.97 15.73
CA LYS A 380 -18.82 5.45 14.68
C LYS A 380 -18.13 6.40 13.72
N ASP A 381 -17.37 7.34 14.25
CA ASP A 381 -16.72 8.42 13.50
C ASP A 381 -15.31 8.06 13.03
N THR A 382 -14.65 7.10 13.67
CA THR A 382 -13.27 6.68 13.35
C THR A 382 -13.18 6.14 11.93
N THR A 383 -12.20 6.63 11.17
CA THR A 383 -11.85 6.18 9.81
C THR A 383 -10.41 5.71 9.74
N THR A 384 -10.03 5.14 8.61
CA THR A 384 -8.64 4.70 8.38
C THR A 384 -7.67 5.89 8.45
N GLY A 385 -6.59 5.75 9.23
CA GLY A 385 -5.60 6.79 9.48
C GLY A 385 -5.87 7.63 10.73
N ASP A 386 -7.01 7.47 11.41
CA ASP A 386 -7.30 8.21 12.62
C ASP A 386 -6.48 7.71 13.81
N THR A 387 -6.06 8.63 14.66
CA THR A 387 -5.39 8.33 15.93
C THR A 387 -6.39 8.27 17.06
N LEU A 388 -6.31 7.19 17.85
CA LEU A 388 -7.06 6.99 19.07
C LEU A 388 -6.10 7.11 20.25
N CYS A 389 -6.37 7.99 21.21
CA CYS A 389 -5.47 8.23 22.32
C CYS A 389 -6.22 8.54 23.64
N ASP A 390 -5.44 8.74 24.71
CA ASP A 390 -5.92 9.29 25.96
C ASP A 390 -6.23 10.79 25.77
N GLU A 391 -7.41 11.21 26.20
CA GLU A 391 -7.88 12.61 26.12
C GLU A 391 -6.99 13.58 26.91
N ALA A 392 -6.39 13.11 28.01
CA ALA A 392 -5.50 13.93 28.84
C ALA A 392 -4.09 14.11 28.22
N HIS A 393 -3.72 13.26 27.27
CA HIS A 393 -2.42 13.26 26.61
C HIS A 393 -2.62 13.13 25.08
N PRO A 394 -3.23 14.14 24.43
CA PRO A 394 -3.58 14.03 23.02
C PRO A 394 -2.34 14.02 22.13
N ILE A 395 -2.35 13.14 21.15
CA ILE A 395 -1.33 13.03 20.11
C ILE A 395 -2.01 12.68 18.79
N ILE A 396 -1.54 13.24 17.70
CA ILE A 396 -1.88 12.78 16.34
C ILE A 396 -0.63 12.09 15.81
N LEU A 397 -0.72 10.78 15.64
CA LEU A 397 0.31 10.01 14.96
C LEU A 397 0.34 10.41 13.48
N GLU A 398 1.47 10.19 12.82
CA GLU A 398 1.62 10.55 11.41
C GLU A 398 0.45 10.02 10.57
N SER A 399 -0.19 10.91 9.81
CA SER A 399 -1.33 10.57 8.98
C SER A 399 -0.90 9.76 7.75
N MET A 400 -1.70 8.76 7.39
CA MET A 400 -1.54 8.04 6.14
C MET A 400 -1.94 8.93 4.97
N VAL A 401 -1.09 9.06 3.97
CA VAL A 401 -1.41 9.75 2.72
C VAL A 401 -1.83 8.69 1.70
N PHE A 402 -3.03 8.82 1.17
CA PHE A 402 -3.56 7.89 0.18
C PHE A 402 -3.46 8.50 -1.22
N PRO A 403 -3.06 7.70 -2.23
CA PRO A 403 -3.04 8.17 -3.61
C PRO A 403 -4.46 8.45 -4.14
N ASP A 404 -4.56 9.38 -5.05
CA ASP A 404 -5.82 9.63 -5.75
C ASP A 404 -6.15 8.47 -6.70
N PRO A 405 -7.46 8.12 -6.84
CA PRO A 405 -7.88 7.11 -7.78
C PRO A 405 -7.57 7.52 -9.23
N VAL A 406 -7.27 6.52 -10.07
CA VAL A 406 -6.79 6.77 -11.44
C VAL A 406 -7.79 6.40 -12.52
N ILE A 407 -8.73 5.51 -12.23
CA ILE A 407 -9.81 5.15 -13.17
C ILE A 407 -11.18 5.39 -12.55
N SER A 408 -12.15 5.66 -13.40
CA SER A 408 -13.54 5.89 -13.00
C SER A 408 -14.48 5.14 -13.92
N VAL A 409 -15.58 4.65 -13.36
CA VAL A 409 -16.70 4.04 -14.08
C VAL A 409 -18.01 4.64 -13.61
N ALA A 410 -18.98 4.73 -14.50
CA ALA A 410 -20.35 5.09 -14.14
C ALA A 410 -21.10 3.83 -13.68
N VAL A 411 -21.84 3.93 -12.58
CA VAL A 411 -22.73 2.88 -12.08
C VAL A 411 -24.16 3.36 -12.03
N GLU A 412 -25.05 2.56 -12.59
CA GLU A 412 -26.48 2.86 -12.63
C GLU A 412 -27.26 1.72 -11.98
N PRO A 413 -28.15 2.00 -11.02
CA PRO A 413 -28.96 0.95 -10.39
C PRO A 413 -29.94 0.35 -11.40
N SER A 414 -30.09 -0.98 -11.38
CA SER A 414 -31.02 -1.66 -12.30
C SER A 414 -32.48 -1.35 -12.01
N THR A 415 -32.81 -1.01 -10.76
CA THR A 415 -34.16 -0.65 -10.32
C THR A 415 -34.15 0.55 -9.37
N LYS A 416 -35.33 1.23 -9.22
CA LYS A 416 -35.46 2.33 -8.23
C LYS A 416 -35.22 1.87 -6.78
N ASN A 417 -35.54 0.63 -6.45
CA ASN A 417 -35.28 0.07 -5.12
C ASN A 417 -33.79 -0.14 -4.87
N ASP A 418 -33.00 -0.39 -5.91
CA ASP A 418 -31.57 -0.56 -5.82
C ASP A 418 -30.85 0.79 -5.66
N GLN A 419 -31.48 1.91 -6.03
CA GLN A 419 -30.86 3.23 -5.92
C GLN A 419 -30.54 3.63 -4.46
N GLU A 420 -31.49 3.45 -3.54
CA GLU A 420 -31.27 3.75 -2.12
C GLU A 420 -30.22 2.79 -1.51
N LYS A 421 -30.35 1.50 -1.83
CA LYS A 421 -29.41 0.48 -1.36
C LYS A 421 -28.01 0.72 -1.91
N MET A 422 -27.90 1.14 -3.18
CA MET A 422 -26.62 1.47 -3.82
C MET A 422 -25.92 2.61 -3.10
N GLY A 423 -26.62 3.68 -2.74
CA GLY A 423 -26.06 4.79 -1.96
C GLY A 423 -25.47 4.33 -0.63
N ILE A 424 -26.21 3.49 0.12
CA ILE A 424 -25.74 2.94 1.39
C ILE A 424 -24.53 1.99 1.19
N ALA A 425 -24.56 1.13 0.18
CA ALA A 425 -23.48 0.20 -0.12
C ALA A 425 -22.19 0.96 -0.50
N LEU A 426 -22.31 1.94 -1.40
CA LEU A 426 -21.19 2.75 -1.85
C LEU A 426 -20.56 3.56 -0.71
N GLN A 427 -21.39 4.13 0.18
CA GLN A 427 -20.91 4.84 1.36
C GLN A 427 -20.10 3.93 2.27
N LYS A 428 -20.60 2.73 2.56
CA LYS A 428 -19.89 1.74 3.40
C LYS A 428 -18.58 1.30 2.77
N LEU A 429 -18.56 1.04 1.47
CA LEU A 429 -17.36 0.66 0.73
C LEU A 429 -16.33 1.80 0.72
N ALA A 430 -16.77 3.05 0.60
CA ALA A 430 -15.89 4.21 0.69
C ALA A 430 -15.34 4.46 2.12
N GLU A 431 -16.07 4.06 3.16
CA GLU A 431 -15.55 4.08 4.54
C GLU A 431 -14.47 3.02 4.78
N GLU A 432 -14.55 1.88 4.08
CA GLU A 432 -13.56 0.80 4.17
C GLU A 432 -12.27 1.12 3.41
N ASP A 433 -12.40 1.72 2.23
CA ASP A 433 -11.29 1.98 1.32
C ASP A 433 -11.16 3.49 1.01
N PRO A 434 -10.15 4.16 1.56
CA PRO A 434 -9.94 5.59 1.34
C PRO A 434 -9.51 5.95 -0.09
N THR A 435 -9.12 4.97 -0.92
CA THR A 435 -8.81 5.17 -2.34
C THR A 435 -10.02 4.99 -3.26
N PHE A 436 -11.11 4.46 -2.71
CA PHE A 436 -12.36 4.36 -3.40
C PHE A 436 -13.19 5.62 -3.18
N ARG A 437 -13.51 6.32 -4.24
CA ARG A 437 -14.32 7.56 -4.20
C ARG A 437 -15.61 7.40 -4.95
N VAL A 438 -16.63 8.05 -4.43
CA VAL A 438 -17.96 8.09 -5.02
C VAL A 438 -18.41 9.56 -5.15
N HIS A 439 -18.84 9.96 -6.31
CA HIS A 439 -19.49 11.25 -6.51
C HIS A 439 -20.62 11.14 -7.51
N THR A 440 -21.57 12.04 -7.40
CA THR A 440 -22.64 12.16 -8.38
C THR A 440 -22.32 13.34 -9.29
N ASP A 441 -22.21 13.05 -10.57
CA ASP A 441 -22.06 14.09 -11.60
C ASP A 441 -23.33 14.94 -11.64
N GLN A 442 -23.19 16.24 -11.44
CA GLN A 442 -24.34 17.16 -11.34
C GLN A 442 -24.98 17.43 -12.70
N GLU A 443 -24.23 17.29 -13.80
CA GLU A 443 -24.75 17.53 -15.14
C GLU A 443 -25.44 16.28 -15.70
N THR A 444 -24.86 15.11 -15.52
CA THR A 444 -25.41 13.86 -16.04
C THR A 444 -26.32 13.13 -15.05
N GLY A 445 -26.23 13.46 -13.77
CA GLY A 445 -26.92 12.74 -12.69
C GLY A 445 -26.38 11.33 -12.45
N GLN A 446 -25.30 10.95 -13.12
CA GLN A 446 -24.68 9.63 -12.97
C GLN A 446 -23.91 9.52 -11.66
N THR A 447 -23.95 8.35 -11.05
CA THR A 447 -23.08 8.02 -9.95
C THR A 447 -21.76 7.47 -10.52
N ILE A 448 -20.67 8.18 -10.24
CA ILE A 448 -19.34 7.83 -10.69
C ILE A 448 -18.59 7.22 -9.51
N ILE A 449 -18.00 6.04 -9.72
CA ILE A 449 -17.09 5.39 -8.79
C ILE A 449 -15.67 5.42 -9.36
N SER A 450 -14.71 5.74 -8.50
CA SER A 450 -13.30 5.88 -8.88
C SER A 450 -12.43 5.00 -8.00
N GLY A 451 -11.42 4.38 -8.57
CA GLY A 451 -10.53 3.43 -7.89
C GLY A 451 -9.14 3.35 -8.50
N MET A 452 -8.31 2.49 -7.93
CA MET A 452 -6.89 2.37 -8.28
C MET A 452 -6.61 1.56 -9.55
N GLY A 453 -7.58 0.73 -9.99
CA GLY A 453 -7.44 -0.07 -11.18
C GLY A 453 -8.73 -0.78 -11.56
N GLU A 454 -8.72 -1.45 -12.71
CA GLU A 454 -9.88 -2.15 -13.25
C GLU A 454 -10.36 -3.27 -12.32
N LEU A 455 -9.41 -4.07 -11.82
CA LEU A 455 -9.71 -5.16 -10.90
C LEU A 455 -10.31 -4.63 -9.58
N HIS A 456 -9.80 -3.51 -9.07
CA HIS A 456 -10.33 -2.86 -7.86
C HIS A 456 -11.82 -2.51 -8.05
N LEU A 457 -12.17 -1.82 -9.13
CA LEU A 457 -13.57 -1.45 -9.41
C LEU A 457 -14.47 -2.66 -9.69
N GLN A 458 -13.97 -3.70 -10.38
CA GLN A 458 -14.71 -4.94 -10.58
C GLN A 458 -15.06 -5.61 -9.26
N ILE A 459 -14.14 -5.63 -8.30
CA ILE A 459 -14.38 -6.20 -6.97
C ILE A 459 -15.41 -5.39 -6.19
N ILE A 460 -15.32 -4.05 -6.23
CA ILE A 460 -16.32 -3.17 -5.61
C ILE A 460 -17.72 -3.46 -6.15
N VAL A 461 -17.87 -3.57 -7.46
CA VAL A 461 -19.16 -3.89 -8.11
C VAL A 461 -19.66 -5.28 -7.72
N ASP A 462 -18.77 -6.28 -7.72
CA ASP A 462 -19.11 -7.64 -7.31
C ASP A 462 -19.53 -7.70 -5.82
N ARG A 463 -18.87 -6.94 -4.95
CA ARG A 463 -19.26 -6.79 -3.54
C ARG A 463 -20.63 -6.14 -3.38
N MET A 464 -20.96 -5.10 -4.18
CA MET A 464 -22.31 -4.52 -4.19
C MET A 464 -23.37 -5.56 -4.50
N LEU A 465 -23.13 -6.40 -5.50
CA LEU A 465 -24.07 -7.47 -5.90
C LEU A 465 -24.19 -8.55 -4.82
N ARG A 466 -23.07 -9.09 -4.33
CA ARG A 466 -23.05 -10.26 -3.44
C ARG A 466 -23.34 -9.94 -1.98
N GLU A 467 -22.72 -8.91 -1.44
CA GLU A 467 -22.83 -8.55 -0.03
C GLU A 467 -24.05 -7.67 0.25
N PHE A 468 -24.29 -6.68 -0.59
CA PHE A 468 -25.36 -5.70 -0.39
C PHE A 468 -26.64 -5.99 -1.17
N LYS A 469 -26.62 -7.00 -2.05
CA LYS A 469 -27.77 -7.38 -2.91
C LYS A 469 -28.26 -6.20 -3.76
N VAL A 470 -27.33 -5.46 -4.32
CA VAL A 470 -27.57 -4.32 -5.22
C VAL A 470 -27.12 -4.71 -6.61
N ASP A 471 -28.06 -4.76 -7.53
CA ASP A 471 -27.77 -4.97 -8.95
C ASP A 471 -27.60 -3.62 -9.65
N CYS A 472 -26.49 -3.45 -10.37
CA CYS A 472 -26.16 -2.22 -11.08
C CYS A 472 -25.53 -2.52 -12.45
N LYS A 473 -25.76 -1.61 -13.38
CA LYS A 473 -25.07 -1.59 -14.67
C LYS A 473 -23.81 -0.74 -14.54
N VAL A 474 -22.73 -1.24 -15.12
CA VAL A 474 -21.45 -0.52 -15.13
C VAL A 474 -21.24 0.03 -16.54
N GLY A 475 -20.95 1.32 -16.62
CA GLY A 475 -20.52 1.97 -17.84
C GLY A 475 -19.04 1.68 -18.16
N GLU A 476 -18.58 2.10 -19.35
CA GLU A 476 -17.16 1.98 -19.69
C GLU A 476 -16.28 2.69 -18.68
N PRO A 477 -15.10 2.13 -18.38
CA PRO A 477 -14.12 2.78 -17.51
C PRO A 477 -13.78 4.18 -18.02
N GLN A 478 -13.74 5.15 -17.13
CA GLN A 478 -13.30 6.50 -17.46
C GLN A 478 -11.90 6.74 -16.89
N VAL A 479 -11.08 7.39 -17.70
CA VAL A 479 -9.72 7.79 -17.29
C VAL A 479 -9.79 9.10 -16.52
N ALA A 480 -9.08 9.20 -15.41
CA ALA A 480 -8.96 10.43 -14.66
C ALA A 480 -7.99 11.38 -15.39
N TYR A 481 -8.52 12.11 -16.36
CA TYR A 481 -7.76 13.16 -17.03
C TYR A 481 -7.49 14.32 -16.06
N ARG A 482 -6.48 15.10 -16.36
CA ARG A 482 -6.13 16.35 -15.69
C ARG A 482 -5.91 17.44 -16.72
N GLU A 483 -5.84 18.67 -16.26
CA GLU A 483 -5.53 19.81 -17.10
C GLU A 483 -4.30 20.54 -16.55
N THR A 484 -3.55 21.22 -17.40
CA THR A 484 -2.48 22.11 -16.98
C THR A 484 -2.33 23.27 -17.97
N ILE A 485 -1.51 24.22 -17.66
CA ILE A 485 -1.21 25.39 -18.53
C ILE A 485 0.22 25.34 -19.03
N ARG A 486 0.46 25.92 -20.20
CA ARG A 486 1.79 25.97 -20.81
C ARG A 486 2.48 27.33 -20.74
N LYS A 487 1.70 28.40 -20.51
CA LYS A 487 2.19 29.78 -20.57
C LYS A 487 1.92 30.55 -19.30
N THR A 488 2.84 31.40 -18.93
CA THR A 488 2.62 32.39 -17.89
C THR A 488 1.71 33.50 -18.38
N VAL A 489 0.65 33.78 -17.64
CA VAL A 489 -0.32 34.83 -17.95
C VAL A 489 -0.70 35.63 -16.71
N GLU A 490 -1.15 36.85 -16.93
CA GLU A 490 -1.79 37.66 -15.90
C GLU A 490 -3.26 37.87 -16.25
N ALA A 491 -4.12 37.76 -15.27
CA ALA A 491 -5.55 37.88 -15.46
C ALA A 491 -6.25 38.60 -14.30
N GLU A 492 -7.23 39.39 -14.67
CA GLU A 492 -8.10 40.10 -13.74
C GLU A 492 -9.34 39.31 -13.44
N GLY A 493 -9.72 39.26 -12.16
CA GLY A 493 -11.02 38.80 -11.71
C GLY A 493 -11.73 39.93 -10.93
N LYS A 494 -12.83 40.40 -11.47
CA LYS A 494 -13.63 41.48 -10.85
C LYS A 494 -15.08 41.05 -10.73
N PHE A 495 -15.52 40.90 -9.50
CA PHE A 495 -16.90 40.57 -9.17
C PHE A 495 -17.59 41.78 -8.54
N VAL A 496 -18.60 42.33 -9.23
CA VAL A 496 -19.41 43.45 -8.74
C VAL A 496 -20.88 43.10 -8.92
N ARG A 497 -21.60 43.07 -7.82
CA ARG A 497 -23.06 42.85 -7.84
C ARG A 497 -23.75 43.83 -6.93
N GLN A 498 -24.74 44.54 -7.46
CA GLN A 498 -25.63 45.39 -6.66
C GLN A 498 -27.04 44.75 -6.63
N SER A 499 -27.48 44.35 -5.44
CA SER A 499 -28.85 43.90 -5.21
C SER A 499 -29.36 44.54 -3.93
N GLY A 500 -30.15 45.63 -4.10
CA GLY A 500 -31.01 46.22 -3.08
C GLY A 500 -30.39 46.47 -1.69
N GLY A 501 -29.52 47.44 -1.53
CA GLY A 501 -29.08 47.94 -0.23
C GLY A 501 -27.65 47.65 0.18
N HIS A 502 -27.11 46.49 -0.07
CA HIS A 502 -25.67 46.15 0.07
C HIS A 502 -25.14 45.60 -1.23
N GLY A 503 -24.04 46.18 -1.73
CA GLY A 503 -23.27 45.66 -2.86
C GLY A 503 -22.37 44.50 -2.48
N GLN A 504 -21.89 43.79 -3.48
CA GLN A 504 -20.79 42.82 -3.33
C GLN A 504 -19.63 43.24 -4.25
N TYR A 505 -18.45 43.34 -3.70
CA TYR A 505 -17.28 43.77 -4.43
C TYR A 505 -16.06 42.88 -4.10
N GLY A 506 -15.47 42.27 -5.14
CA GLY A 506 -14.20 41.55 -5.04
C GLY A 506 -13.39 41.80 -6.32
N HIS A 507 -12.11 42.15 -6.18
CA HIS A 507 -11.23 42.41 -7.32
C HIS A 507 -9.80 42.00 -7.03
N CYS A 508 -9.24 41.13 -7.87
CA CYS A 508 -7.87 40.69 -7.78
C CYS A 508 -7.24 40.49 -9.15
N TRP A 509 -5.92 40.63 -9.17
CA TRP A 509 -5.08 40.25 -10.28
C TRP A 509 -4.25 39.05 -9.88
N LEU A 510 -4.28 38.03 -10.73
CA LEU A 510 -3.51 36.79 -10.58
C LEU A 510 -2.50 36.65 -11.70
N ARG A 511 -1.31 36.17 -11.34
CA ARG A 511 -0.33 35.63 -12.29
C ARG A 511 -0.37 34.12 -12.17
N LEU A 512 -0.58 33.43 -13.29
CA LEU A 512 -0.57 31.98 -13.39
C LEU A 512 0.71 31.56 -14.10
N GLU A 513 1.44 30.63 -13.51
CA GLU A 513 2.72 30.14 -14.03
C GLU A 513 2.66 28.61 -14.07
N PRO A 514 3.07 27.96 -15.18
CA PRO A 514 3.20 26.51 -15.19
C PRO A 514 4.30 26.07 -14.25
N GLN A 515 4.11 24.92 -13.59
CA GLN A 515 5.11 24.25 -12.76
C GLN A 515 5.59 22.96 -13.43
N GLU A 516 6.66 22.37 -12.93
CA GLU A 516 7.13 21.08 -13.40
C GLU A 516 6.08 19.98 -13.06
N PRO A 517 5.98 18.93 -13.89
CA PRO A 517 5.05 17.85 -13.65
C PRO A 517 5.19 17.22 -12.26
N GLY A 518 4.09 17.18 -11.51
CA GLY A 518 4.02 16.62 -10.16
C GLY A 518 4.29 17.61 -9.02
N GLU A 519 4.60 18.87 -9.30
CA GLU A 519 4.76 19.90 -8.26
C GLU A 519 3.44 20.36 -7.64
N GLY A 520 2.31 20.09 -8.33
CA GLY A 520 0.97 20.35 -7.83
C GLY A 520 0.59 21.83 -7.83
N PHE A 521 -0.04 22.29 -6.75
CA PHE A 521 -0.53 23.65 -6.63
C PHE A 521 0.30 24.47 -5.63
N ALA A 522 0.76 25.65 -6.06
CA ALA A 522 1.40 26.61 -5.20
C ALA A 522 0.66 27.96 -5.24
N PHE A 523 0.48 28.60 -4.08
CA PHE A 523 -0.11 29.92 -3.97
C PHE A 523 0.84 30.89 -3.29
N GLU A 524 1.05 32.05 -3.91
CA GLU A 524 1.93 33.09 -3.41
C GLU A 524 1.22 34.45 -3.31
N ASN A 525 1.41 35.16 -2.20
CA ASN A 525 0.88 36.51 -2.03
C ASN A 525 2.00 37.55 -2.21
N LYS A 526 1.88 38.38 -3.24
CA LYS A 526 2.77 39.51 -3.53
C LYS A 526 2.04 40.86 -3.54
N VAL A 527 0.88 40.96 -2.90
CA VAL A 527 0.14 42.21 -2.80
C VAL A 527 0.91 43.20 -1.95
N VAL A 528 1.15 44.40 -2.49
CA VAL A 528 1.86 45.50 -1.81
C VAL A 528 0.93 46.65 -1.49
N GLY A 529 1.27 47.48 -0.50
CA GLY A 529 0.54 48.71 -0.19
C GLY A 529 -0.88 48.51 0.37
N GLY A 530 -1.26 47.29 0.76
CA GLY A 530 -2.60 47.05 1.32
C GLY A 530 -3.72 47.12 0.29
N ALA A 531 -3.44 46.92 -1.01
CA ALA A 531 -4.42 46.96 -2.09
C ALA A 531 -5.53 45.92 -1.88
N ILE A 532 -5.22 44.79 -1.24
CA ILE A 532 -6.19 43.80 -0.75
C ILE A 532 -5.92 43.55 0.74
N PRO A 533 -6.89 43.67 1.64
CA PRO A 533 -6.77 43.29 3.05
C PRO A 533 -6.37 41.82 3.21
N LYS A 534 -5.55 41.51 4.22
CA LYS A 534 -5.00 40.15 4.42
C LYS A 534 -6.08 39.07 4.61
N GLU A 535 -7.22 39.44 5.19
CA GLU A 535 -8.36 38.57 5.41
C GLU A 535 -8.99 38.02 4.12
N PHE A 536 -8.82 38.73 2.99
CA PHE A 536 -9.37 38.31 1.69
C PHE A 536 -8.41 37.48 0.85
N ILE A 537 -7.13 37.32 1.26
CA ILE A 537 -6.14 36.51 0.53
C ILE A 537 -6.53 35.04 0.56
N LYS A 538 -6.92 34.51 1.71
CA LYS A 538 -7.38 33.11 1.83
C LYS A 538 -8.65 32.82 1.02
N PRO A 539 -9.71 33.66 1.05
CA PRO A 539 -10.84 33.55 0.13
C PRO A 539 -10.46 33.50 -1.36
N ILE A 540 -9.48 34.32 -1.79
CA ILE A 540 -8.99 34.27 -3.18
C ILE A 540 -8.37 32.91 -3.48
N GLU A 541 -7.51 32.39 -2.61
CA GLU A 541 -6.91 31.07 -2.75
C GLU A 541 -7.97 29.96 -2.85
N ASP A 542 -8.98 30.01 -1.98
CA ASP A 542 -10.08 29.04 -1.97
C ASP A 542 -10.93 29.13 -3.26
N GLY A 543 -11.10 30.32 -3.80
CA GLY A 543 -11.76 30.53 -5.09
C GLY A 543 -10.95 29.96 -6.26
N VAL A 544 -9.64 30.12 -6.24
CA VAL A 544 -8.72 29.53 -7.21
C VAL A 544 -8.78 28.01 -7.16
N LYS A 545 -8.68 27.40 -5.96
CA LYS A 545 -8.78 25.95 -5.78
C LYS A 545 -10.07 25.39 -6.31
N GLN A 546 -11.20 26.04 -6.01
CA GLN A 546 -12.50 25.63 -6.53
C GLN A 546 -12.57 25.72 -8.06
N ALA A 547 -11.95 26.73 -8.66
CA ALA A 547 -11.89 26.86 -10.12
C ALA A 547 -11.00 25.80 -10.75
N MET A 548 -9.88 25.43 -10.09
CA MET A 548 -9.00 24.36 -10.52
C MET A 548 -9.71 23.00 -10.52
N GLU A 549 -10.50 22.71 -9.50
CA GLU A 549 -11.28 21.45 -9.44
C GLU A 549 -12.28 21.32 -10.60
N GLY A 550 -12.86 22.43 -11.06
CA GLY A 550 -13.81 22.45 -12.15
C GLY A 550 -13.20 22.42 -13.56
N GLY A 551 -11.88 22.56 -13.68
CA GLY A 551 -11.19 22.60 -14.96
C GLY A 551 -11.55 23.82 -15.85
N VAL A 552 -10.88 23.93 -16.98
CA VAL A 552 -11.09 25.02 -17.97
C VAL A 552 -11.21 24.52 -19.41
N VAL A 553 -10.76 23.30 -19.72
CA VAL A 553 -10.77 22.70 -21.07
C VAL A 553 -11.94 21.73 -21.21
N ALA A 554 -11.98 20.73 -20.34
CA ALA A 554 -12.92 19.61 -20.40
C ALA A 554 -13.57 19.30 -19.04
N GLY A 555 -13.37 20.15 -18.04
CA GLY A 555 -13.94 19.97 -16.71
C GLY A 555 -13.12 19.06 -15.79
N TYR A 556 -11.85 18.79 -16.11
CA TYR A 556 -10.95 17.99 -15.28
C TYR A 556 -10.08 18.89 -14.39
N PRO A 557 -9.65 18.39 -13.21
CA PRO A 557 -8.85 19.17 -12.29
C PRO A 557 -7.56 19.72 -12.93
N VAL A 558 -7.31 21.02 -12.74
CA VAL A 558 -6.06 21.66 -13.17
C VAL A 558 -4.97 21.37 -12.15
N VAL A 559 -3.77 20.98 -12.60
CA VAL A 559 -2.61 20.65 -11.77
C VAL A 559 -1.35 21.37 -12.25
N ASP A 560 -0.32 21.36 -11.43
CA ASP A 560 1.02 21.89 -11.74
C ASP A 560 0.98 23.37 -12.15
N VAL A 561 0.29 24.18 -11.32
CA VAL A 561 0.15 25.61 -11.52
C VAL A 561 0.50 26.39 -10.25
N LYS A 562 1.40 27.35 -10.41
CA LYS A 562 1.65 28.37 -9.38
C LYS A 562 0.79 29.59 -9.65
N VAL A 563 0.06 30.04 -8.63
CA VAL A 563 -0.78 31.22 -8.69
C VAL A 563 -0.23 32.27 -7.73
N THR A 564 0.05 33.44 -8.25
CA THR A 564 0.51 34.60 -7.47
C THR A 564 -0.55 35.69 -7.53
N VAL A 565 -1.12 36.06 -6.38
CA VAL A 565 -1.91 37.26 -6.26
C VAL A 565 -0.96 38.45 -6.04
N PHE A 566 -1.02 39.48 -6.89
CA PHE A 566 -0.09 40.59 -6.86
C PHE A 566 -0.72 41.97 -6.82
N ASP A 567 -1.99 42.12 -7.25
CA ASP A 567 -2.71 43.38 -7.23
C ASP A 567 -4.22 43.16 -7.08
N GLY A 568 -4.94 44.25 -6.83
CA GLY A 568 -6.40 44.25 -6.71
C GLY A 568 -6.92 45.51 -6.07
N SER A 569 -8.17 45.51 -5.70
CA SER A 569 -8.79 46.59 -4.94
C SER A 569 -9.96 46.09 -4.09
N PHE A 570 -10.27 46.81 -3.04
CA PHE A 570 -11.38 46.50 -2.16
C PHE A 570 -12.26 47.73 -1.95
N HIS A 571 -13.47 47.49 -1.48
CA HIS A 571 -14.44 48.54 -1.11
C HIS A 571 -14.80 48.35 0.37
N GLU A 572 -14.66 49.42 1.17
CA GLU A 572 -14.80 49.35 2.64
C GLU A 572 -16.13 48.77 3.13
N VAL A 573 -17.22 48.93 2.34
CA VAL A 573 -18.57 48.51 2.72
C VAL A 573 -19.04 47.24 1.99
N ASP A 574 -18.66 47.10 0.69
CA ASP A 574 -19.22 46.05 -0.19
C ASP A 574 -18.28 44.85 -0.39
N SER A 575 -17.05 44.93 0.12
CA SER A 575 -16.13 43.78 0.05
C SER A 575 -16.50 42.71 1.06
N SER A 576 -16.45 41.46 0.61
CA SER A 576 -16.71 40.27 1.44
C SER A 576 -15.87 39.10 1.00
N GLU A 577 -15.64 38.14 1.90
CA GLU A 577 -14.96 36.89 1.61
C GLU A 577 -15.56 36.17 0.40
N ALA A 578 -16.89 36.11 0.32
CA ALA A 578 -17.59 35.47 -0.78
C ALA A 578 -17.32 36.19 -2.13
N ALA A 579 -17.26 37.52 -2.14
CA ALA A 579 -16.98 38.30 -3.34
C ALA A 579 -15.55 38.09 -3.83
N PHE A 580 -14.56 38.03 -2.90
CA PHE A 580 -13.16 37.76 -3.25
C PHE A 580 -12.93 36.29 -3.66
N LYS A 581 -13.65 35.34 -3.09
CA LYS A 581 -13.66 33.96 -3.54
C LYS A 581 -14.12 33.84 -4.99
N ILE A 582 -15.21 34.52 -5.34
CA ILE A 582 -15.72 34.55 -6.72
C ILE A 582 -14.73 35.27 -7.65
N ALA A 583 -14.14 36.40 -7.22
CA ALA A 583 -13.17 37.14 -7.99
C ALA A 583 -11.89 36.28 -8.26
N GLY A 584 -11.38 35.54 -7.28
CA GLY A 584 -10.30 34.61 -7.44
C GLY A 584 -10.61 33.49 -8.44
N SER A 585 -11.80 32.89 -8.36
CA SER A 585 -12.27 31.90 -9.31
C SER A 585 -12.36 32.46 -10.74
N MET A 586 -12.90 33.69 -10.91
CA MET A 586 -13.01 34.35 -12.22
C MET A 586 -11.61 34.65 -12.79
N ALA A 587 -10.70 35.21 -11.98
CA ALA A 587 -9.34 35.52 -12.43
C ALA A 587 -8.60 34.27 -12.89
N PHE A 588 -8.73 33.19 -12.14
CA PHE A 588 -8.11 31.91 -12.51
C PHE A 588 -8.65 31.38 -13.84
N LYS A 589 -9.96 31.30 -14.01
CA LYS A 589 -10.58 30.82 -15.25
C LYS A 589 -10.17 31.66 -16.46
N ASN A 590 -10.27 32.97 -16.34
CA ASN A 590 -9.90 33.92 -17.41
C ASN A 590 -8.40 33.82 -17.79
N GLY A 591 -7.55 33.55 -16.80
CA GLY A 591 -6.12 33.36 -17.00
C GLY A 591 -5.79 32.01 -17.61
N ALA A 592 -6.35 30.95 -17.05
CA ALA A 592 -6.09 29.59 -17.52
C ALA A 592 -6.52 29.38 -18.98
N GLU A 593 -7.67 29.94 -19.42
CA GLU A 593 -8.08 29.91 -20.82
C GLU A 593 -7.08 30.56 -21.78
N LYS A 594 -6.35 31.59 -21.33
CA LYS A 594 -5.33 32.29 -22.13
C LYS A 594 -3.94 31.67 -22.04
N ALA A 595 -3.74 30.83 -21.04
CA ALA A 595 -2.46 30.24 -20.72
C ALA A 595 -2.08 29.00 -21.57
N ASP A 596 -2.78 28.78 -22.69
CA ASP A 596 -2.61 27.59 -23.55
C ASP A 596 -2.86 26.29 -22.76
N PRO A 597 -4.07 26.10 -22.23
CA PRO A 597 -4.38 24.96 -21.40
C PRO A 597 -4.40 23.67 -22.21
N VAL A 598 -3.91 22.58 -21.62
CA VAL A 598 -3.81 21.26 -22.23
C VAL A 598 -4.39 20.19 -21.33
N LEU A 599 -4.89 19.13 -21.98
CA LEU A 599 -5.37 17.94 -21.30
C LEU A 599 -4.21 16.97 -21.05
N LEU A 600 -4.15 16.41 -19.86
CA LEU A 600 -3.19 15.40 -19.45
C LEU A 600 -3.89 14.04 -19.25
N GLU A 601 -3.21 12.97 -19.68
CA GLU A 601 -3.63 11.59 -19.43
C GLU A 601 -2.58 10.83 -18.61
N PRO A 602 -3.02 9.88 -17.75
CA PRO A 602 -2.08 9.07 -16.99
C PRO A 602 -1.42 8.04 -17.91
N TYR A 603 -0.09 7.95 -17.82
CA TYR A 603 0.71 6.90 -18.40
C TYR A 603 1.03 5.85 -17.35
N VAL A 604 0.85 4.59 -17.71
CA VAL A 604 1.24 3.46 -16.88
C VAL A 604 2.58 2.90 -17.33
N LYS A 605 3.45 2.61 -16.39
CA LYS A 605 4.62 1.77 -16.62
C LYS A 605 4.13 0.34 -16.72
N VAL A 606 4.41 -0.29 -17.84
CA VAL A 606 3.99 -1.67 -18.12
C VAL A 606 5.22 -2.54 -18.21
N GLU A 607 5.19 -3.67 -17.49
CA GLU A 607 6.14 -4.76 -17.68
C GLU A 607 5.35 -5.96 -18.22
N VAL A 608 5.74 -6.47 -19.37
CA VAL A 608 5.11 -7.63 -19.99
C VAL A 608 6.12 -8.75 -20.11
N ILE A 609 5.79 -9.92 -19.55
CA ILE A 609 6.63 -11.10 -19.59
C ILE A 609 6.01 -12.10 -20.53
N VAL A 610 6.72 -12.45 -21.60
CA VAL A 610 6.23 -13.36 -22.63
C VAL A 610 7.35 -14.29 -23.10
N PRO A 611 7.05 -15.51 -23.56
CA PRO A 611 8.01 -16.33 -24.30
C PRO A 611 8.54 -15.58 -25.53
N GLU A 612 9.79 -15.84 -25.90
CA GLU A 612 10.48 -15.15 -27.01
C GLU A 612 9.67 -15.17 -28.32
N ASP A 613 8.99 -16.27 -28.58
CA ASP A 613 8.15 -16.45 -29.79
C ASP A 613 7.05 -15.41 -29.95
N TYR A 614 6.56 -14.81 -28.85
CA TYR A 614 5.46 -13.83 -28.84
C TYR A 614 5.93 -12.39 -28.68
N MET A 615 7.23 -12.16 -28.51
CA MET A 615 7.78 -10.83 -28.24
C MET A 615 7.42 -9.81 -29.33
N GLY A 616 7.53 -10.20 -30.59
CA GLY A 616 7.23 -9.31 -31.71
C GLY A 616 5.77 -8.86 -31.76
N ASP A 617 4.85 -9.76 -31.51
CA ASP A 617 3.41 -9.47 -31.51
C ASP A 617 3.03 -8.54 -30.36
N VAL A 618 3.64 -8.76 -29.18
CA VAL A 618 3.41 -7.93 -27.99
C VAL A 618 3.96 -6.53 -28.16
N ILE A 619 5.18 -6.38 -28.71
CA ILE A 619 5.76 -5.07 -29.01
C ILE A 619 4.89 -4.33 -30.02
N GLY A 620 4.44 -5.02 -31.08
CA GLY A 620 3.52 -4.47 -32.07
C GLY A 620 2.21 -3.98 -31.45
N ASP A 621 1.65 -4.74 -30.51
CA ASP A 621 0.43 -4.38 -29.80
C ASP A 621 0.64 -3.16 -28.90
N LEU A 622 1.67 -3.15 -28.07
CA LEU A 622 1.98 -2.01 -27.19
C LEU A 622 2.22 -0.72 -27.99
N ASN A 623 2.93 -0.81 -29.11
CA ASN A 623 3.13 0.35 -30.01
C ASN A 623 1.81 0.83 -30.63
N SER A 624 0.91 -0.09 -31.00
CA SER A 624 -0.43 0.27 -31.52
C SER A 624 -1.29 1.00 -30.49
N ARG A 625 -1.02 0.76 -29.19
CA ARG A 625 -1.63 1.42 -28.02
C ARG A 625 -0.93 2.70 -27.62
N ARG A 626 -0.20 3.34 -28.50
CA ARG A 626 0.60 4.55 -28.23
C ARG A 626 1.69 4.33 -27.17
N GLY A 627 2.07 3.07 -26.96
CA GLY A 627 3.12 2.71 -26.00
C GLY A 627 4.50 3.12 -26.49
N ARG A 628 5.36 3.48 -25.53
CA ARG A 628 6.78 3.73 -25.75
C ARG A 628 7.56 2.63 -25.02
N ILE A 629 8.26 1.79 -25.80
CA ILE A 629 9.11 0.75 -25.21
C ILE A 629 10.37 1.40 -24.66
N ASP A 630 10.67 1.12 -23.41
CA ASP A 630 11.82 1.67 -22.69
C ASP A 630 12.99 0.67 -22.61
N GLY A 631 12.70 -0.62 -22.54
CA GLY A 631 13.72 -1.66 -22.49
C GLY A 631 13.18 -3.05 -22.75
N MET A 632 14.09 -3.97 -23.04
CA MET A 632 13.81 -5.40 -23.18
C MET A 632 14.94 -6.20 -22.56
N GLU A 633 14.60 -7.18 -21.76
CA GLU A 633 15.57 -8.00 -21.05
C GLU A 633 15.19 -9.49 -21.16
N PRO A 634 16.12 -10.37 -21.49
CA PRO A 634 15.88 -11.80 -21.42
C PRO A 634 15.86 -12.28 -19.98
N ARG A 635 14.84 -13.07 -19.61
CA ARG A 635 14.69 -13.64 -18.27
C ARG A 635 14.24 -15.08 -18.38
N ASN A 636 15.11 -16.05 -18.06
CA ASN A 636 14.78 -17.49 -17.92
C ASN A 636 13.97 -18.07 -19.10
N GLY A 637 14.37 -17.82 -20.36
CA GLY A 637 13.66 -18.31 -21.54
C GLY A 637 12.38 -17.52 -21.90
N SER A 638 12.15 -16.42 -21.22
CA SER A 638 11.12 -15.41 -21.53
C SER A 638 11.77 -14.06 -21.80
N GLN A 639 11.03 -13.17 -22.43
CA GLN A 639 11.43 -11.78 -22.64
C GLN A 639 10.58 -10.89 -21.74
N VAL A 640 11.22 -9.95 -21.06
CA VAL A 640 10.57 -8.90 -20.30
C VAL A 640 10.59 -7.63 -21.12
N ILE A 641 9.42 -7.10 -21.44
CA ILE A 641 9.23 -5.87 -22.20
C ILE A 641 8.77 -4.79 -21.25
N ASN A 642 9.57 -3.75 -21.09
CA ASN A 642 9.26 -2.58 -20.28
C ASN A 642 8.87 -1.41 -21.17
N GLY A 643 7.82 -0.68 -20.77
CA GLY A 643 7.39 0.49 -21.54
C GLY A 643 6.39 1.35 -20.77
N PHE A 644 5.99 2.43 -21.40
CA PHE A 644 4.97 3.35 -20.90
C PHE A 644 3.83 3.43 -21.93
N VAL A 645 2.62 3.25 -21.46
CA VAL A 645 1.41 3.25 -22.30
C VAL A 645 0.34 4.13 -21.64
N PRO A 646 -0.43 4.92 -22.40
CA PRO A 646 -1.57 5.63 -21.83
C PRO A 646 -2.56 4.65 -21.19
N LEU A 647 -3.05 4.95 -19.99
CA LEU A 647 -3.98 4.09 -19.28
C LEU A 647 -5.25 3.81 -20.11
N SER A 648 -5.72 4.81 -20.86
CA SER A 648 -6.90 4.68 -21.75
C SER A 648 -6.77 3.56 -22.80
N GLU A 649 -5.53 3.22 -23.19
CA GLU A 649 -5.25 2.18 -24.19
C GLU A 649 -5.03 0.79 -23.58
N MET A 650 -4.98 0.72 -22.24
CA MET A 650 -4.72 -0.53 -21.51
C MET A 650 -6.00 -1.28 -21.12
N PHE A 651 -7.18 -0.67 -21.27
CA PHE A 651 -8.43 -1.36 -20.99
C PHE A 651 -8.59 -2.58 -21.91
N GLY A 652 -8.92 -3.73 -21.30
CA GLY A 652 -9.03 -5.01 -22.02
C GLY A 652 -7.69 -5.65 -22.43
N TYR A 653 -6.54 -5.02 -22.14
CA TYR A 653 -5.22 -5.54 -22.52
C TYR A 653 -4.95 -6.97 -22.02
N SER A 654 -5.42 -7.31 -20.81
CA SER A 654 -5.28 -8.67 -20.26
C SER A 654 -5.85 -9.74 -21.20
N THR A 655 -7.02 -9.47 -21.78
CA THR A 655 -7.69 -10.38 -22.72
C THR A 655 -6.92 -10.48 -24.04
N ASP A 656 -6.46 -9.34 -24.56
CA ASP A 656 -5.70 -9.28 -25.81
C ASP A 656 -4.34 -9.98 -25.68
N LEU A 657 -3.63 -9.74 -24.56
CA LEU A 657 -2.37 -10.41 -24.26
C LEU A 657 -2.53 -11.93 -24.17
N ARG A 658 -3.53 -12.41 -23.44
CA ARG A 658 -3.84 -13.86 -23.32
C ARG A 658 -4.15 -14.47 -24.66
N SER A 659 -4.94 -13.79 -25.50
CA SER A 659 -5.29 -14.25 -26.84
C SER A 659 -4.05 -14.38 -27.73
N LYS A 660 -3.16 -13.37 -27.71
CA LYS A 660 -1.94 -13.32 -28.54
C LYS A 660 -0.86 -14.29 -28.08
N THR A 661 -0.78 -14.56 -26.77
CA THR A 661 0.26 -15.39 -26.18
C THR A 661 -0.21 -16.79 -25.78
N GLN A 662 -1.41 -17.18 -26.20
CA GLN A 662 -2.04 -18.47 -25.82
C GLN A 662 -2.07 -18.68 -24.29
N GLY A 663 -2.31 -17.60 -23.54
CA GLY A 663 -2.35 -17.61 -22.09
C GLY A 663 -0.99 -17.62 -21.37
N ARG A 664 0.13 -17.54 -22.12
CA ARG A 664 1.49 -17.60 -21.57
C ARG A 664 2.07 -16.25 -21.20
N GLY A 665 1.44 -15.15 -21.62
CA GLY A 665 1.87 -13.80 -21.30
C GLY A 665 1.32 -13.33 -19.95
N ASN A 666 2.18 -12.70 -19.18
CA ASN A 666 1.82 -11.99 -17.95
C ASN A 666 2.19 -10.52 -18.09
N TYR A 667 1.46 -9.64 -17.43
CA TYR A 667 1.83 -8.24 -17.36
C TYR A 667 1.52 -7.66 -15.99
N SER A 668 2.24 -6.62 -15.64
CA SER A 668 1.91 -5.72 -14.55
C SER A 668 1.92 -4.28 -15.07
N MET A 669 1.13 -3.42 -14.47
CA MET A 669 1.11 -2.01 -14.80
C MET A 669 0.96 -1.18 -13.54
N GLU A 670 1.61 -0.01 -13.55
CA GLU A 670 1.56 0.95 -12.45
C GLU A 670 1.46 2.35 -13.04
N VAL A 671 0.59 3.21 -12.47
CA VAL A 671 0.53 4.62 -12.89
C VAL A 671 1.86 5.28 -12.56
N SER A 672 2.49 5.87 -13.57
CA SER A 672 3.82 6.44 -13.46
C SER A 672 3.81 7.97 -13.48
N TYR A 673 3.26 8.56 -14.52
CA TYR A 673 3.23 10.01 -14.70
C TYR A 673 2.06 10.42 -15.57
N TYR A 674 1.81 11.72 -15.67
CA TYR A 674 0.85 12.32 -16.58
C TYR A 674 1.59 12.98 -17.73
N ASP A 675 1.08 12.82 -18.94
CA ASP A 675 1.61 13.47 -20.14
C ASP A 675 0.48 14.04 -21.01
N GLU A 676 0.83 14.90 -21.92
CA GLU A 676 -0.14 15.60 -22.74
C GLU A 676 -0.88 14.67 -23.70
N VAL A 677 -2.19 14.82 -23.74
CA VAL A 677 -3.03 14.12 -24.70
C VAL A 677 -2.81 14.68 -26.09
N PRO A 678 -2.56 13.87 -27.14
CA PRO A 678 -2.49 14.33 -28.52
C PRO A 678 -3.75 15.12 -28.92
N LYS A 679 -3.57 16.23 -29.64
CA LYS A 679 -4.63 17.18 -29.94
C LYS A 679 -5.89 16.55 -30.55
N ASN A 680 -5.71 15.59 -31.47
CA ASN A 680 -6.82 14.89 -32.12
C ASN A 680 -7.65 14.02 -31.17
N ILE A 681 -7.04 13.54 -30.07
CA ILE A 681 -7.68 12.76 -29.03
C ILE A 681 -8.30 13.71 -28.00
N ALA A 682 -7.57 14.76 -27.60
CA ALA A 682 -8.07 15.79 -26.70
C ALA A 682 -9.36 16.43 -27.22
N ASP A 683 -9.42 16.76 -28.51
CA ASP A 683 -10.62 17.33 -29.13
C ASP A 683 -11.83 16.38 -29.03
N LYS A 684 -11.64 15.08 -29.15
CA LYS A 684 -12.72 14.08 -28.98
C LYS A 684 -13.18 13.97 -27.53
N ILE A 685 -12.25 14.02 -26.58
CA ILE A 685 -12.57 13.97 -25.14
C ILE A 685 -13.36 15.23 -24.74
N VAL A 686 -12.91 16.40 -25.20
CA VAL A 686 -13.60 17.67 -24.95
C VAL A 686 -15.02 17.67 -25.53
N ALA A 687 -15.18 17.22 -26.78
CA ALA A 687 -16.51 17.13 -27.42
C ALA A 687 -17.43 16.17 -26.66
N LYS A 688 -16.94 15.00 -26.27
CA LYS A 688 -17.69 14.02 -25.48
C LYS A 688 -18.16 14.61 -24.12
N ASN A 689 -17.31 15.37 -23.45
CA ASN A 689 -17.66 15.97 -22.15
C ASN A 689 -18.60 17.17 -22.26
N LYS A 690 -18.58 17.89 -23.40
CA LYS A 690 -19.50 19.00 -23.67
C LYS A 690 -20.85 18.55 -24.22
N GLY A 691 -21.03 17.24 -24.44
CA GLY A 691 -22.27 16.69 -24.98
C GLY A 691 -22.50 16.95 -26.45
N GLU A 692 -21.45 17.22 -27.23
CA GLU A 692 -21.49 17.44 -28.69
C GLU A 692 -21.24 16.16 -29.50
#